data_77caf1a14401fd4e235fe41bee73eb70
#
_entry.id   77caf1a14401fd4e235fe41bee73eb70
#
_cell.length_a   1.000
_cell.length_b   1.000
_cell.length_c   1.000
_cell.angle_alpha   90.00
_cell.angle_beta   90.00
_cell.angle_gamma   90.00
#
_symmetry.space_group_name_H-M   'P 1'
#
loop_
_entity.id
_entity.type
_entity.pdbx_description
1 polymer ?
#
loop_
_entity_poly.entity_id
_entity_poly.type
_entity_poly.pdbx_seq_one_letter_code
_entity_poly.pdbx_strand_id
1 'polypeptide(L)'
;MDTTRGLYLSAAGLAIAVLLTAAPGRLPAQQTAAVAIDGDDIGGAVRSPSGPEAGVWVIAETAELPTKYAKMVVTDEQGRYVIPDLPTANYSVWVRGYGLVDSPKVRAKPGQQLDLTAVPAPDARAAAHYYPAIYWYTMMKIPPAKDFGGTSDIPKNITLETWRHRMNNTDCIGCHQLGQESTRTIPAQLGQFKTGAEAWGRRIGSGQTGEFMMNRLAVQLGGVPFKYFGDWTDRVARGELPRHKPPRPQGIERNVVVTSWEWGTEKTFVHDLISSDRRYPTVNAYGPLYGSPEYSSDDMPILDPKTHTATSFRMPVADPNAPESFGPPFHATAAMKPMQPSPYWGEEKIWSQRANNHNGMFDRKGRVWFAAAVRGIENPAFCRKGSDHPSAKVFPLDRSGRQVSMLDPRTMKYSFIDTCFGTHHPQFGYDADDTVWLSGSGPVAGWVNTKVWDETGDAVRAQGWAPFVLDTSGNGKVDEWTEPGQPAQPGKDTRLAGSGPYAVMPHPTDGSVWYTFNVFVGPPGFLRFDPKSKLSEFYAIPKDGIGVRGGDIDKNGVLWGSGSNGTLISFDRRKCKGPLSGPTATGTHCPEGFAYHKYPGPGFEGFENTSAEASYYTWVDHHNTVGLGENVPISTANLQDGFVALKDGQMILLRVPYPMGFFAKGLDGRIDDPSAGWKGRGLWGTNGDRTPWLMEGGKGAKPRAVHIQVRPSPLAK
;
A
#
# COMPACT_ATOMS: atom_id res chain seq x y z
N MET A 1 82.48 -17.13 28.60
CA MET A 1 82.76 -15.80 29.13
C MET A 1 81.39 -15.34 29.70
N ASP A 2 81.37 -15.59 30.86
CA ASP A 2 81.19 -14.89 32.15
C ASP A 2 79.80 -14.45 32.43
N THR A 3 79.11 -15.16 33.32
CA THR A 3 78.97 -15.03 34.80
C THR A 3 78.37 -13.68 35.17
N THR A 4 77.32 -13.62 35.99
CA THR A 4 77.16 -13.95 37.41
C THR A 4 75.69 -13.76 37.78
N ARG A 5 74.99 -14.63 38.34
CA ARG A 5 74.61 -15.01 39.72
C ARG A 5 74.35 -13.81 40.68
N GLY A 6 73.17 -13.78 41.25
CA GLY A 6 72.83 -13.02 42.45
C GLY A 6 71.49 -13.48 43.07
N LEU A 7 71.66 -14.24 44.12
CA LEU A 7 70.66 -14.79 45.05
C LEU A 7 70.11 -13.73 46.03
N TYR A 8 68.97 -14.07 46.65
CA TYR A 8 68.47 -13.85 48.04
C TYR A 8 67.23 -12.92 48.11
N LEU A 9 66.23 -13.06 48.93
CA LEU A 9 65.94 -13.88 50.13
C LEU A 9 64.39 -13.83 50.37
N SER A 10 63.89 -14.89 50.98
CA SER A 10 62.55 -15.08 51.51
C SER A 10 62.20 -14.11 52.64
N ALA A 11 60.94 -13.62 52.65
CA ALA A 11 60.29 -13.23 53.89
C ALA A 11 58.84 -13.73 53.87
N ALA A 12 58.56 -14.68 54.76
CA ALA A 12 57.26 -15.19 55.05
C ALA A 12 56.44 -14.10 55.84
N GLY A 13 55.31 -13.67 55.34
CA GLY A 13 54.39 -12.85 56.09
C GLY A 13 53.03 -13.55 56.15
N LEU A 14 52.67 -14.03 57.36
CA LEU A 14 51.32 -14.50 57.65
C LEU A 14 50.35 -13.38 57.48
N ALA A 15 49.37 -13.50 56.54
CA ALA A 15 48.22 -12.66 56.48
C ALA A 15 46.93 -13.47 56.81
N ILE A 16 46.38 -13.14 57.93
CA ILE A 16 45.11 -13.66 58.47
C ILE A 16 43.97 -13.32 57.44
N ALA A 17 43.36 -14.37 56.90
CA ALA A 17 42.16 -14.21 56.07
C ALA A 17 40.95 -13.95 56.95
N VAL A 18 40.48 -12.69 56.98
CA VAL A 18 39.18 -12.33 57.51
C VAL A 18 38.14 -12.60 56.39
N LEU A 19 37.39 -13.68 56.56
CA LEU A 19 36.20 -13.96 55.72
C LEU A 19 35.10 -12.95 56.07
N LEU A 20 35.02 -11.84 55.33
CA LEU A 20 33.87 -11.01 55.26
C LEU A 20 32.82 -11.70 54.36
N THR A 21 31.80 -12.30 54.93
CA THR A 21 30.57 -12.70 54.24
C THR A 21 29.86 -11.43 53.75
N ALA A 22 30.18 -11.02 52.49
CA ALA A 22 29.41 -10.02 51.81
C ALA A 22 28.06 -10.66 51.40
N ALA A 23 26.97 -10.29 52.08
CA ALA A 23 25.64 -10.51 51.58
C ALA A 23 25.55 -9.90 50.17
N PRO A 24 24.87 -10.56 49.21
CA PRO A 24 24.70 -9.97 47.88
C PRO A 24 23.93 -8.66 48.04
N GLY A 25 24.63 -7.54 48.02
CA GLY A 25 24.07 -6.23 47.94
C GLY A 25 23.21 -6.18 46.68
N ARG A 26 21.94 -6.03 46.79
CA ARG A 26 21.07 -5.62 45.67
C ARG A 26 21.71 -4.35 45.12
N LEU A 27 22.26 -4.43 43.91
CA LEU A 27 22.63 -3.25 43.13
C LEU A 27 21.39 -2.35 43.10
N PRO A 28 21.50 -1.06 43.47
CA PRO A 28 20.37 -0.17 43.34
C PRO A 28 19.91 -0.20 41.88
N ALA A 29 18.63 -0.44 41.66
CA ALA A 29 18.05 -0.35 40.34
C ALA A 29 18.46 1.02 39.78
N GLN A 30 19.23 1.02 38.70
CA GLN A 30 19.68 2.22 38.04
C GLN A 30 18.43 3.04 37.70
N GLN A 31 18.19 4.12 38.43
CA GLN A 31 17.07 5.03 38.15
C GLN A 31 17.32 5.53 36.72
N THR A 32 16.50 5.09 35.79
CA THR A 32 16.48 5.65 34.44
C THR A 32 16.18 7.14 34.59
N ALA A 33 17.06 8.00 34.03
CA ALA A 33 16.82 9.43 34.01
C ALA A 33 15.41 9.73 33.50
N ALA A 34 14.68 10.59 34.19
CA ALA A 34 13.34 10.99 33.81
C ALA A 34 13.37 11.52 32.35
N VAL A 35 12.39 11.11 31.56
CA VAL A 35 12.27 11.56 30.18
C VAL A 35 11.77 13.01 30.20
N ALA A 36 12.46 13.90 29.46
CA ALA A 36 12.00 15.28 29.33
C ALA A 36 10.70 15.33 28.49
N ILE A 37 9.65 15.96 29.01
CA ILE A 37 8.36 16.17 28.36
C ILE A 37 7.94 17.62 28.41
N ASP A 38 7.07 18.04 27.47
CA ASP A 38 6.40 19.33 27.46
C ASP A 38 4.94 19.20 27.95
N GLY A 39 4.20 20.30 27.94
CA GLY A 39 2.82 20.32 28.44
C GLY A 39 1.82 19.55 27.59
N ASP A 40 2.17 19.21 26.36
CA ASP A 40 1.39 18.42 25.40
C ASP A 40 1.97 17.03 25.12
N ASP A 41 2.98 16.59 25.89
CA ASP A 41 3.57 15.26 25.79
C ASP A 41 3.05 14.30 26.86
N ILE A 42 3.13 12.99 26.59
CA ILE A 42 3.14 11.93 27.61
C ILE A 42 4.43 11.15 27.47
N GLY A 43 5.22 11.04 28.53
CA GLY A 43 6.49 10.30 28.49
C GLY A 43 6.74 9.49 29.75
N GLY A 44 7.66 8.55 29.66
CA GLY A 44 8.03 7.67 30.77
C GLY A 44 8.83 6.46 30.35
N ALA A 45 8.79 5.40 31.13
CA ALA A 45 9.47 4.15 30.86
C ALA A 45 8.51 2.96 30.90
N VAL A 46 8.78 1.97 30.03
CA VAL A 46 8.10 0.68 29.99
C VAL A 46 9.01 -0.38 30.59
N ARG A 47 8.51 -1.12 31.56
CA ARG A 47 9.24 -2.21 32.22
C ARG A 47 8.37 -3.46 32.33
N SER A 48 9.04 -4.62 32.33
CA SER A 48 8.46 -5.90 32.72
C SER A 48 9.24 -6.49 33.90
N PRO A 49 8.86 -7.66 34.42
CA PRO A 49 9.68 -8.39 35.39
C PRO A 49 11.11 -8.69 34.89
N SER A 50 11.33 -8.71 33.57
CA SER A 50 12.64 -8.95 32.95
C SER A 50 13.49 -7.68 32.81
N GLY A 51 12.96 -6.51 33.15
CA GLY A 51 13.64 -5.22 33.03
C GLY A 51 13.01 -4.24 32.03
N PRO A 52 13.78 -3.29 31.48
CA PRO A 52 13.29 -2.34 30.48
C PRO A 52 12.85 -3.04 29.19
N GLU A 53 11.74 -2.59 28.61
CA GLU A 53 11.16 -3.16 27.39
C GLU A 53 11.50 -2.30 26.17
N ALA A 54 12.56 -2.68 25.46
CA ALA A 54 13.00 -2.03 24.24
C ALA A 54 12.17 -2.47 23.01
N GLY A 55 11.90 -1.53 22.10
CA GLY A 55 11.23 -1.83 20.83
C GLY A 55 9.77 -2.31 21.01
N VAL A 56 9.07 -1.76 21.98
CA VAL A 56 7.63 -1.99 22.18
C VAL A 56 6.86 -0.71 21.90
N TRP A 57 5.62 -0.84 21.46
CA TRP A 57 4.76 0.31 21.19
C TRP A 57 4.08 0.79 22.46
N VAL A 58 4.05 2.12 22.64
CA VAL A 58 3.18 2.80 23.58
C VAL A 58 2.11 3.52 22.77
N ILE A 59 0.85 3.21 23.07
CA ILE A 59 -0.31 3.65 22.33
C ILE A 59 -1.16 4.53 23.23
N ALA A 60 -1.46 5.76 22.79
CA ALA A 60 -2.40 6.68 23.43
C ALA A 60 -3.62 6.86 22.53
N GLU A 61 -4.81 6.49 23.01
CA GLU A 61 -6.07 6.55 22.27
C GLU A 61 -7.09 7.39 23.01
N THR A 62 -7.87 8.19 22.27
CA THR A 62 -8.99 8.96 22.83
C THR A 62 -10.18 8.99 21.87
N ALA A 63 -11.38 9.06 22.43
CA ALA A 63 -12.62 9.33 21.72
C ALA A 63 -13.23 10.70 22.12
N GLU A 64 -12.49 11.53 22.86
CA GLU A 64 -12.95 12.86 23.30
C GLU A 64 -12.74 13.95 22.24
N LEU A 65 -11.98 13.67 21.18
CA LEU A 65 -11.85 14.56 20.02
C LEU A 65 -13.04 14.39 19.05
N PRO A 66 -13.23 15.31 18.09
CA PRO A 66 -14.33 15.22 17.11
C PRO A 66 -14.38 13.90 16.35
N THR A 67 -13.22 13.25 16.12
CA THR A 67 -13.17 11.85 15.68
C THR A 67 -12.19 11.05 16.55
N LYS A 68 -12.38 9.74 16.60
CA LYS A 68 -11.50 8.85 17.38
C LYS A 68 -10.07 8.97 16.88
N TYR A 69 -9.15 9.15 17.82
CA TYR A 69 -7.75 9.48 17.59
C TYR A 69 -6.84 8.52 18.35
N ALA A 70 -5.72 8.17 17.75
CA ALA A 70 -4.65 7.48 18.47
C ALA A 70 -3.27 7.96 17.99
N LYS A 71 -2.31 8.03 18.90
CA LYS A 71 -0.90 8.28 18.60
C LYS A 71 -0.03 7.20 19.23
N MET A 72 0.96 6.73 18.49
CA MET A 72 1.76 5.57 18.83
C MET A 72 3.23 5.85 18.62
N VAL A 73 4.06 5.43 19.56
CA VAL A 73 5.51 5.55 19.51
C VAL A 73 6.16 4.24 19.93
N VAL A 74 7.44 4.09 19.63
CA VAL A 74 8.23 2.91 20.01
C VAL A 74 9.23 3.32 21.09
N THR A 75 9.47 2.43 22.06
CA THR A 75 10.46 2.63 23.13
C THR A 75 11.91 2.51 22.62
N ASP A 76 12.82 3.26 23.27
CA ASP A 76 14.25 3.17 23.04
C ASP A 76 14.89 1.90 23.67
N GLU A 77 16.23 1.78 23.64
CA GLU A 77 16.95 0.66 24.22
C GLU A 77 16.77 0.50 25.73
N GLN A 78 16.45 1.60 26.42
CA GLN A 78 16.22 1.64 27.87
C GLN A 78 14.75 1.53 28.25
N GLY A 79 13.86 1.26 27.26
CA GLY A 79 12.42 1.17 27.46
C GLY A 79 11.74 2.53 27.64
N ARG A 80 12.41 3.65 27.35
CA ARG A 80 11.88 4.99 27.52
C ARG A 80 11.07 5.41 26.28
N TYR A 81 10.10 6.28 26.47
CA TYR A 81 9.27 6.80 25.39
C TYR A 81 8.81 8.24 25.60
N VAL A 82 8.49 8.93 24.53
CA VAL A 82 7.74 10.17 24.48
C VAL A 82 6.69 10.07 23.40
N ILE A 83 5.43 10.33 23.74
CA ILE A 83 4.35 10.57 22.78
C ILE A 83 4.18 12.08 22.69
N PRO A 84 4.71 12.73 21.64
CA PRO A 84 4.76 14.18 21.52
C PRO A 84 3.47 14.76 20.97
N ASP A 85 3.24 16.06 21.21
CA ASP A 85 2.19 16.87 20.56
C ASP A 85 0.80 16.20 20.61
N LEU A 86 0.33 15.85 21.79
CA LEU A 86 -0.99 15.29 21.99
C LEU A 86 -2.03 16.41 22.15
N PRO A 87 -3.14 16.39 21.37
CA PRO A 87 -4.28 17.26 21.63
C PRO A 87 -4.78 17.16 23.08
N THR A 88 -5.32 18.26 23.60
CA THR A 88 -5.89 18.29 24.97
C THR A 88 -7.10 17.37 25.06
N ALA A 89 -6.94 16.23 25.73
CA ALA A 89 -7.96 15.21 25.97
C ALA A 89 -7.50 14.24 27.07
N ASN A 90 -8.39 13.36 27.52
CA ASN A 90 -8.01 12.21 28.34
C ASN A 90 -7.71 11.03 27.43
N TYR A 91 -6.56 10.40 27.63
CA TYR A 91 -6.11 9.26 26.84
C TYR A 91 -6.16 7.96 27.65
N SER A 92 -6.51 6.88 26.99
CA SER A 92 -6.20 5.53 27.42
C SER A 92 -4.84 5.16 26.87
N VAL A 93 -3.87 4.87 27.75
CA VAL A 93 -2.47 4.58 27.35
C VAL A 93 -2.13 3.16 27.75
N TRP A 94 -1.52 2.38 26.82
CA TRP A 94 -1.10 1.00 27.09
C TRP A 94 0.11 0.62 26.25
N VAL A 95 0.70 -0.52 26.61
CA VAL A 95 1.86 -1.11 25.94
C VAL A 95 1.44 -2.30 25.08
N ARG A 96 2.02 -2.42 23.91
CA ARG A 96 1.92 -3.56 23.00
C ARG A 96 3.31 -3.92 22.46
N GLY A 97 3.60 -5.21 22.26
CA GLY A 97 4.88 -5.62 21.70
C GLY A 97 4.94 -7.12 21.41
N TYR A 98 5.86 -7.52 20.57
CA TYR A 98 6.05 -8.93 20.28
C TYR A 98 6.64 -9.65 21.50
N GLY A 99 6.00 -10.78 21.86
CA GLY A 99 6.28 -11.50 23.11
C GLY A 99 5.49 -11.00 24.33
N LEU A 100 4.66 -9.97 24.15
CA LEU A 100 3.77 -9.41 25.17
C LEU A 100 2.32 -9.62 24.79
N VAL A 101 1.41 -9.41 25.75
CA VAL A 101 0.00 -9.08 25.53
C VAL A 101 -0.21 -7.61 25.85
N ASP A 102 -1.33 -7.02 25.40
CA ASP A 102 -1.68 -5.65 25.75
C ASP A 102 -1.70 -5.47 27.27
N SER A 103 -1.01 -4.44 27.76
CA SER A 103 -1.07 -4.09 29.17
C SER A 103 -2.44 -3.51 29.53
N PRO A 104 -2.79 -3.47 30.84
CA PRO A 104 -3.93 -2.67 31.27
C PRO A 104 -3.83 -1.22 30.75
N LYS A 105 -4.98 -0.67 30.32
CA LYS A 105 -5.06 0.72 29.88
C LYS A 105 -5.06 1.66 31.10
N VAL A 106 -4.15 2.62 31.10
CA VAL A 106 -4.03 3.65 32.14
C VAL A 106 -4.55 4.98 31.59
N ARG A 107 -5.33 5.71 32.39
CA ARG A 107 -5.80 7.06 32.00
C ARG A 107 -4.69 8.08 32.26
N ALA A 108 -4.43 8.91 31.29
CA ALA A 108 -3.44 10.00 31.38
C ALA A 108 -3.87 11.22 30.56
N LYS A 109 -3.29 12.35 30.87
CA LYS A 109 -3.43 13.63 30.13
C LYS A 109 -2.07 14.07 29.63
N PRO A 110 -2.00 14.89 28.55
CA PRO A 110 -0.78 15.57 28.19
C PRO A 110 -0.13 16.32 29.35
N GLY A 111 1.19 16.41 29.35
CA GLY A 111 2.00 16.97 30.44
C GLY A 111 2.32 15.99 31.58
N GLN A 112 1.95 14.70 31.47
CA GLN A 112 2.15 13.72 32.54
C GLN A 112 3.32 12.77 32.25
N GLN A 113 4.14 12.54 33.29
CA GLN A 113 5.05 11.40 33.34
C GLN A 113 4.25 10.14 33.66
N LEU A 114 4.42 9.09 32.88
CA LEU A 114 3.67 7.84 33.01
C LEU A 114 4.57 6.64 32.78
N ASP A 115 4.97 5.96 33.84
CA ASP A 115 5.65 4.67 33.74
C ASP A 115 4.61 3.56 33.56
N LEU A 116 4.90 2.62 32.65
CA LEU A 116 4.00 1.53 32.28
C LEU A 116 4.64 0.17 32.55
N THR A 117 3.79 -0.78 32.93
CA THR A 117 4.20 -2.19 33.09
C THR A 117 3.73 -3.00 31.91
N ALA A 118 4.69 -3.54 31.16
CA ALA A 118 4.41 -4.49 30.10
C ALA A 118 4.06 -5.87 30.68
N VAL A 119 3.15 -6.57 30.00
CA VAL A 119 2.67 -7.88 30.41
C VAL A 119 3.24 -8.95 29.44
N PRO A 120 4.18 -9.78 29.90
CA PRO A 120 4.66 -10.91 29.10
C PRO A 120 3.49 -11.81 28.69
N ALA A 121 3.50 -12.29 27.46
CA ALA A 121 2.49 -13.24 27.00
C ALA A 121 2.60 -14.54 27.84
N PRO A 122 1.46 -15.07 28.31
CA PRO A 122 1.48 -16.28 29.16
C PRO A 122 1.93 -17.53 28.38
N ASP A 123 1.73 -17.55 27.10
CA ASP A 123 2.12 -18.62 26.21
C ASP A 123 2.39 -18.14 24.76
N ALA A 124 2.84 -19.04 23.91
CA ALA A 124 3.16 -18.73 22.53
C ALA A 124 1.91 -18.33 21.70
N ARG A 125 0.74 -18.84 22.03
CA ARG A 125 -0.53 -18.53 21.34
C ARG A 125 -0.95 -17.09 21.61
N ALA A 126 -0.89 -16.67 22.89
CA ALA A 126 -1.17 -15.31 23.29
C ALA A 126 -0.18 -14.32 22.64
N ALA A 127 1.12 -14.66 22.59
CA ALA A 127 2.12 -13.86 21.91
C ALA A 127 1.83 -13.73 20.40
N ALA A 128 1.47 -14.84 19.74
CA ALA A 128 1.23 -14.88 18.31
C ALA A 128 -0.02 -14.08 17.88
N HIS A 129 -0.95 -13.82 18.78
CA HIS A 129 -2.11 -12.97 18.50
C HIS A 129 -1.70 -11.58 17.97
N TYR A 130 -0.57 -11.06 18.43
CA TYR A 130 -0.03 -9.75 18.04
C TYR A 130 0.93 -9.78 16.84
N TYR A 131 1.12 -10.93 16.21
CA TYR A 131 2.00 -11.02 15.05
C TYR A 131 1.34 -10.43 13.80
N PRO A 132 2.09 -9.71 12.96
CA PRO A 132 1.62 -9.24 11.67
C PRO A 132 1.05 -10.37 10.80
N ALA A 133 0.12 -10.01 9.93
CA ALA A 133 -0.61 -10.95 9.07
C ALA A 133 0.30 -11.90 8.28
N ILE A 134 1.48 -11.43 7.83
CA ILE A 134 2.45 -12.23 7.06
C ILE A 134 2.83 -13.55 7.76
N TYR A 135 3.00 -13.53 9.09
CA TYR A 135 3.40 -14.71 9.84
C TYR A 135 2.32 -15.80 9.84
N TRP A 136 1.08 -15.41 9.92
CA TRP A 136 -0.07 -16.30 9.83
C TRP A 136 -0.36 -16.76 8.40
N TYR A 137 -0.18 -15.85 7.43
CA TYR A 137 -0.41 -16.15 6.03
C TYR A 137 0.59 -17.17 5.47
N THR A 138 1.84 -17.13 5.89
CA THR A 138 2.87 -18.11 5.49
C THR A 138 2.62 -19.53 5.97
N MET A 139 1.64 -19.74 6.87
CA MET A 139 1.18 -21.09 7.23
C MET A 139 0.34 -21.73 6.11
N MET A 140 -0.21 -20.96 5.16
CA MET A 140 -0.94 -21.52 4.03
C MET A 140 0.01 -22.29 3.11
N LYS A 141 -0.36 -23.51 2.75
CA LYS A 141 0.43 -24.35 1.85
C LYS A 141 0.29 -23.87 0.40
N ILE A 142 1.35 -24.01 -0.37
CA ILE A 142 1.35 -23.84 -1.83
C ILE A 142 1.28 -25.24 -2.46
N PRO A 143 0.46 -25.45 -3.52
CA PRO A 143 0.45 -26.72 -4.23
C PRO A 143 1.85 -27.10 -4.71
N PRO A 144 2.29 -28.36 -4.55
CA PRO A 144 3.58 -28.81 -5.03
C PRO A 144 3.66 -28.72 -6.57
N ALA A 145 4.86 -28.47 -7.10
CA ALA A 145 5.06 -28.27 -8.53
C ALA A 145 4.52 -29.43 -9.42
N LYS A 146 4.54 -30.67 -8.91
CA LYS A 146 4.00 -31.84 -9.61
C LYS A 146 2.47 -31.80 -9.84
N ASP A 147 1.74 -30.98 -9.10
CA ASP A 147 0.28 -30.88 -9.22
C ASP A 147 -0.16 -29.94 -10.36
N PHE A 148 0.79 -29.27 -11.01
CA PHE A 148 0.52 -28.41 -12.15
C PHE A 148 0.68 -29.14 -13.49
N GLY A 149 0.16 -28.54 -14.57
CA GLY A 149 0.27 -29.12 -15.91
C GLY A 149 -0.79 -30.19 -16.25
N GLY A 150 -1.86 -30.30 -15.45
CA GLY A 150 -2.98 -31.21 -15.70
C GLY A 150 -2.85 -32.57 -15.00
N THR A 151 -2.00 -32.66 -13.98
CA THR A 151 -1.79 -33.87 -13.16
C THR A 151 -2.67 -33.92 -11.91
N SER A 152 -3.44 -32.86 -11.64
CA SER A 152 -4.35 -32.72 -10.49
C SER A 152 -5.60 -31.94 -10.90
N ASP A 153 -6.42 -31.57 -9.91
CA ASP A 153 -7.61 -30.72 -10.08
C ASP A 153 -7.29 -29.27 -10.48
N ILE A 154 -6.02 -28.87 -10.46
CA ILE A 154 -5.61 -27.53 -10.89
C ILE A 154 -5.80 -27.41 -12.40
N PRO A 155 -6.51 -26.38 -12.90
CA PRO A 155 -6.71 -26.20 -14.33
C PRO A 155 -5.37 -26.20 -15.11
N LYS A 156 -5.31 -26.95 -16.21
CA LYS A 156 -4.09 -27.20 -16.98
C LYS A 156 -3.33 -25.93 -17.43
N ASN A 157 -4.06 -24.83 -17.62
CA ASN A 157 -3.51 -23.52 -18.00
C ASN A 157 -2.93 -22.73 -16.82
N ILE A 158 -3.06 -23.22 -15.59
CA ILE A 158 -2.50 -22.58 -14.41
C ILE A 158 -1.14 -23.19 -14.11
N THR A 159 -0.10 -22.38 -14.11
CA THR A 159 1.26 -22.76 -13.68
C THR A 159 1.47 -22.42 -12.22
N LEU A 160 2.53 -22.96 -11.61
CA LEU A 160 2.94 -22.60 -10.26
C LEU A 160 3.19 -21.10 -10.12
N GLU A 161 3.83 -20.49 -11.12
CA GLU A 161 4.10 -19.05 -11.15
C GLU A 161 2.80 -18.25 -11.20
N THR A 162 1.86 -18.64 -12.08
CA THR A 162 0.52 -18.02 -12.16
C THR A 162 -0.23 -18.16 -10.84
N TRP A 163 -0.19 -19.33 -10.20
CA TRP A 163 -0.80 -19.54 -8.89
C TRP A 163 -0.23 -18.59 -7.85
N ARG A 164 1.10 -18.55 -7.71
CA ARG A 164 1.78 -17.67 -6.76
C ARG A 164 1.50 -16.20 -7.03
N HIS A 165 1.51 -15.78 -8.29
CA HIS A 165 1.16 -14.40 -8.66
C HIS A 165 -0.28 -14.06 -8.25
N ARG A 166 -1.25 -14.92 -8.55
CA ARG A 166 -2.65 -14.69 -8.25
C ARG A 166 -2.94 -14.70 -6.75
N MET A 167 -2.44 -15.69 -6.04
CA MET A 167 -2.70 -15.83 -4.60
C MET A 167 -1.93 -14.80 -3.76
N ASN A 168 -0.72 -14.44 -4.17
CA ASN A 168 0.15 -13.59 -3.34
C ASN A 168 0.11 -12.11 -3.69
N ASN A 169 -0.36 -11.72 -4.90
CA ASN A 169 -0.24 -10.33 -5.34
C ASN A 169 -1.53 -9.70 -5.85
N THR A 170 -2.39 -10.43 -6.51
CA THR A 170 -3.43 -9.80 -7.34
C THR A 170 -4.85 -10.15 -6.97
N ASP A 171 -5.16 -11.42 -6.70
CA ASP A 171 -6.56 -11.81 -6.43
C ASP A 171 -6.96 -11.46 -4.98
N CYS A 172 -6.86 -12.41 -4.07
CA CYS A 172 -7.34 -12.22 -2.69
C CYS A 172 -6.54 -11.15 -1.94
N ILE A 173 -5.20 -11.27 -2.02
CA ILE A 173 -4.28 -10.39 -1.28
C ILE A 173 -4.30 -8.94 -1.79
N GLY A 174 -4.70 -8.72 -3.03
CA GLY A 174 -4.87 -7.38 -3.58
C GLY A 174 -6.03 -6.59 -2.96
N CYS A 175 -6.95 -7.27 -2.25
CA CYS A 175 -8.13 -6.67 -1.62
C CYS A 175 -8.20 -6.92 -0.12
N HIS A 176 -7.58 -8.00 0.39
CA HIS A 176 -7.67 -8.44 1.78
C HIS A 176 -6.29 -8.64 2.40
N GLN A 177 -6.15 -8.24 3.65
CA GLN A 177 -4.98 -8.57 4.47
C GLN A 177 -5.09 -10.02 4.96
N LEU A 178 -4.69 -10.97 4.10
CA LEU A 178 -4.71 -12.38 4.48
C LEU A 178 -3.73 -12.67 5.62
N GLY A 179 -4.23 -13.32 6.68
CA GLY A 179 -3.48 -13.61 7.90
C GLY A 179 -3.91 -12.77 9.10
N GLN A 180 -4.65 -11.67 8.90
CA GLN A 180 -5.34 -11.02 10.03
C GLN A 180 -6.42 -11.93 10.61
N GLU A 181 -6.85 -11.67 11.84
CA GLU A 181 -7.78 -12.57 12.56
C GLU A 181 -9.08 -12.81 11.80
N SER A 182 -9.65 -11.75 11.23
CA SER A 182 -10.88 -11.86 10.44
C SER A 182 -10.74 -12.74 9.19
N THR A 183 -9.53 -12.97 8.68
CA THR A 183 -9.29 -13.84 7.51
C THR A 183 -8.79 -15.22 7.87
N ARG A 184 -8.04 -15.39 8.97
CA ARG A 184 -7.51 -16.69 9.42
C ARG A 184 -8.48 -17.51 10.28
N THR A 185 -9.63 -16.94 10.63
CA THR A 185 -10.69 -17.62 11.40
C THR A 185 -11.98 -17.71 10.58
N ILE A 186 -12.82 -18.70 10.84
CA ILE A 186 -14.16 -18.81 10.27
C ILE A 186 -15.15 -18.31 11.32
N PRO A 187 -15.87 -17.18 11.08
CA PRO A 187 -16.86 -16.67 12.02
C PRO A 187 -17.99 -17.69 12.26
N ALA A 188 -18.34 -17.90 13.52
CA ALA A 188 -19.40 -18.83 13.91
C ALA A 188 -20.77 -18.48 13.28
N GLN A 189 -20.99 -17.20 12.98
CA GLN A 189 -22.21 -16.70 12.33
C GLN A 189 -22.40 -17.24 10.89
N LEU A 190 -21.35 -17.75 10.25
CA LEU A 190 -21.47 -18.39 8.93
C LEU A 190 -22.12 -19.77 9.00
N GLY A 191 -22.19 -20.40 10.17
CA GLY A 191 -22.71 -21.75 10.39
C GLY A 191 -21.64 -22.79 10.69
N GLN A 192 -22.07 -24.06 10.71
CA GLN A 192 -21.19 -25.21 10.88
C GLN A 192 -20.98 -25.92 9.55
N PHE A 193 -19.78 -26.40 9.30
CA PHE A 193 -19.38 -27.02 8.04
C PHE A 193 -18.68 -28.36 8.31
N LYS A 194 -18.81 -29.29 7.37
CA LYS A 194 -18.11 -30.59 7.43
C LYS A 194 -16.62 -30.44 7.16
N THR A 195 -16.24 -29.46 6.33
CA THR A 195 -14.85 -29.20 5.93
C THR A 195 -14.56 -27.72 5.88
N GLY A 196 -13.29 -27.34 6.09
CA GLY A 196 -12.85 -25.96 5.91
C GLY A 196 -13.05 -25.45 4.49
N ALA A 197 -12.99 -26.32 3.47
CA ALA A 197 -13.28 -25.94 2.09
C ALA A 197 -14.73 -25.49 1.89
N GLU A 198 -15.70 -26.18 2.49
CA GLU A 198 -17.12 -25.76 2.49
C GLU A 198 -17.31 -24.44 3.23
N ALA A 199 -16.65 -24.27 4.38
CA ALA A 199 -16.65 -23.02 5.14
C ALA A 199 -16.16 -21.84 4.29
N TRP A 200 -15.09 -22.03 3.53
CA TRP A 200 -14.56 -21.01 2.64
C TRP A 200 -15.46 -20.73 1.43
N GLY A 201 -16.09 -21.74 0.86
CA GLY A 201 -17.12 -21.53 -0.17
C GLY A 201 -18.26 -20.66 0.33
N ARG A 202 -18.77 -20.94 1.53
CA ARG A 202 -19.81 -20.11 2.19
C ARG A 202 -19.32 -18.71 2.48
N ARG A 203 -18.10 -18.56 3.02
CA ARG A 203 -17.49 -17.26 3.35
C ARG A 203 -17.33 -16.38 2.13
N ILE A 204 -16.77 -16.91 1.04
CA ILE A 204 -16.54 -16.20 -0.21
C ILE A 204 -17.85 -15.67 -0.81
N GLY A 205 -18.94 -16.41 -0.69
CA GLY A 205 -20.27 -15.96 -1.11
C GLY A 205 -20.86 -14.83 -0.27
N SER A 206 -20.27 -14.51 0.89
CA SER A 206 -20.76 -13.43 1.75
C SER A 206 -20.44 -12.04 1.16
N GLY A 207 -21.42 -11.13 1.22
CA GLY A 207 -21.24 -9.76 0.77
C GLY A 207 -21.36 -9.56 -0.75
N GLN A 208 -21.29 -8.30 -1.16
CA GLN A 208 -21.61 -7.88 -2.53
C GLN A 208 -20.56 -8.28 -3.57
N THR A 209 -19.33 -8.58 -3.16
CA THR A 209 -18.26 -9.09 -4.05
C THR A 209 -18.23 -10.60 -4.19
N GLY A 210 -19.17 -11.31 -3.58
CA GLY A 210 -19.17 -12.77 -3.54
C GLY A 210 -19.12 -13.41 -4.93
N GLU A 211 -19.93 -12.95 -5.88
CA GLU A 211 -19.94 -13.46 -7.25
C GLU A 211 -18.57 -13.27 -7.95
N PHE A 212 -17.97 -12.12 -7.80
CA PHE A 212 -16.65 -11.85 -8.34
C PHE A 212 -15.58 -12.79 -7.76
N MET A 213 -15.57 -12.96 -6.43
CA MET A 213 -14.62 -13.85 -5.76
C MET A 213 -14.86 -15.31 -6.13
N MET A 214 -16.11 -15.75 -6.21
CA MET A 214 -16.46 -17.10 -6.65
C MET A 214 -16.03 -17.37 -8.08
N ASN A 215 -16.21 -16.43 -8.99
CA ASN A 215 -15.71 -16.55 -10.36
C ASN A 215 -14.19 -16.76 -10.39
N ARG A 216 -13.43 -15.99 -9.59
CA ARG A 216 -11.97 -16.11 -9.51
C ARG A 216 -11.51 -17.46 -8.96
N LEU A 217 -12.11 -17.93 -7.90
CA LEU A 217 -11.63 -19.10 -7.16
C LEU A 217 -12.27 -20.40 -7.68
N ALA A 218 -13.59 -20.42 -7.89
CA ALA A 218 -14.30 -21.61 -8.32
C ALA A 218 -14.19 -21.85 -9.83
N VAL A 219 -14.43 -20.81 -10.66
CA VAL A 219 -14.43 -20.97 -12.12
C VAL A 219 -13.00 -20.95 -12.67
N GLN A 220 -12.23 -19.90 -12.38
CA GLN A 220 -10.91 -19.72 -13.02
C GLN A 220 -9.81 -20.60 -12.42
N LEU A 221 -9.91 -20.98 -11.14
CA LEU A 221 -8.95 -21.83 -10.43
C LEU A 221 -9.53 -23.20 -10.05
N GLY A 222 -10.68 -23.59 -10.62
CA GLY A 222 -11.27 -24.91 -10.44
C GLY A 222 -11.71 -25.22 -8.99
N GLY A 223 -11.90 -24.21 -8.14
CA GLY A 223 -12.24 -24.40 -6.71
C GLY A 223 -11.08 -24.89 -5.84
N VAL A 224 -9.94 -25.17 -6.41
CA VAL A 224 -8.77 -25.73 -5.70
C VAL A 224 -8.31 -24.82 -4.53
N PRO A 225 -8.36 -23.46 -4.62
CA PRO A 225 -8.02 -22.60 -3.49
C PRO A 225 -8.79 -22.87 -2.21
N PHE A 226 -10.06 -23.27 -2.28
CA PHE A 226 -10.87 -23.57 -1.08
C PHE A 226 -10.27 -24.67 -0.21
N LYS A 227 -9.66 -25.68 -0.81
CA LYS A 227 -8.95 -26.74 -0.09
C LYS A 227 -7.77 -26.20 0.71
N TYR A 228 -6.99 -25.31 0.12
CA TYR A 228 -5.80 -24.72 0.76
C TYR A 228 -6.15 -23.71 1.84
N PHE A 229 -7.15 -22.87 1.60
CA PHE A 229 -7.69 -21.97 2.62
C PHE A 229 -8.34 -22.75 3.78
N GLY A 230 -9.08 -23.80 3.48
CA GLY A 230 -9.69 -24.68 4.49
C GLY A 230 -8.64 -25.36 5.37
N ASP A 231 -7.63 -26.02 4.76
CA ASP A 231 -6.52 -26.63 5.52
C ASP A 231 -5.83 -25.60 6.43
N TRP A 232 -5.58 -24.40 5.91
CA TRP A 232 -4.94 -23.32 6.67
C TRP A 232 -5.77 -22.94 7.91
N THR A 233 -7.04 -22.55 7.72
CA THR A 233 -7.90 -22.11 8.84
C THR A 233 -8.22 -23.24 9.81
N ASP A 234 -8.34 -24.50 9.34
CA ASP A 234 -8.52 -25.65 10.20
C ASP A 234 -7.30 -25.93 11.09
N ARG A 235 -6.08 -25.75 10.57
CA ARG A 235 -4.84 -25.87 11.35
C ARG A 235 -4.72 -24.77 12.40
N VAL A 236 -5.04 -23.52 12.03
CA VAL A 236 -5.11 -22.39 12.97
C VAL A 236 -6.12 -22.65 14.08
N ALA A 237 -7.31 -23.14 13.74
CA ALA A 237 -8.37 -23.49 14.71
C ALA A 237 -7.93 -24.58 15.68
N ARG A 238 -7.16 -25.58 15.20
CA ARG A 238 -6.56 -26.64 16.06
C ARG A 238 -5.38 -26.16 16.92
N GLY A 239 -4.97 -24.90 16.80
CA GLY A 239 -3.92 -24.29 17.62
C GLY A 239 -2.53 -24.29 17.02
N GLU A 240 -2.38 -24.61 15.72
CA GLU A 240 -1.08 -24.46 15.04
C GLU A 240 -0.67 -22.98 14.99
N LEU A 241 0.60 -22.71 15.22
CA LEU A 241 1.15 -21.37 15.33
C LEU A 241 2.14 -21.08 14.19
N PRO A 242 2.37 -19.80 13.86
CA PRO A 242 3.40 -19.39 12.92
C PRO A 242 4.78 -19.94 13.29
N ARG A 243 5.53 -20.40 12.28
CA ARG A 243 6.88 -20.97 12.44
C ARG A 243 7.91 -19.95 12.90
N HIS A 244 7.72 -18.70 12.53
CA HIS A 244 8.64 -17.59 12.81
C HIS A 244 7.99 -16.59 13.76
N LYS A 245 8.83 -15.90 14.53
CA LYS A 245 8.44 -14.80 15.40
C LYS A 245 8.88 -13.48 14.76
N PRO A 246 8.08 -12.41 14.82
CA PRO A 246 8.50 -11.10 14.34
C PRO A 246 9.59 -10.53 15.24
N PRO A 247 10.64 -9.90 14.66
CA PRO A 247 11.56 -9.11 15.45
C PRO A 247 10.88 -7.84 15.95
N ARG A 248 11.21 -7.40 17.15
CA ARG A 248 10.81 -6.08 17.65
C ARG A 248 11.46 -4.97 16.81
N PRO A 249 10.85 -3.79 16.69
CA PRO A 249 11.45 -2.63 16.04
C PRO A 249 12.87 -2.33 16.53
N GLN A 250 13.78 -2.05 15.58
CA GLN A 250 15.18 -1.75 15.84
C GLN A 250 15.65 -0.55 15.04
N GLY A 251 16.71 0.11 15.48
CA GLY A 251 17.31 1.22 14.75
C GLY A 251 16.28 2.31 14.41
N ILE A 252 16.22 2.69 13.15
CA ILE A 252 15.30 3.73 12.64
C ILE A 252 13.83 3.37 12.87
N GLU A 253 13.46 2.09 12.89
CA GLU A 253 12.07 1.68 13.16
C GLU A 253 11.55 2.15 14.53
N ARG A 254 12.44 2.40 15.50
CA ARG A 254 12.07 2.98 16.81
C ARG A 254 11.80 4.48 16.76
N ASN A 255 12.21 5.14 15.69
CA ASN A 255 11.98 6.57 15.51
C ASN A 255 10.61 6.88 14.90
N VAL A 256 9.83 5.85 14.57
CA VAL A 256 8.54 6.00 13.93
C VAL A 256 7.49 6.52 14.93
N VAL A 257 6.79 7.58 14.52
CA VAL A 257 5.59 8.09 15.19
C VAL A 257 4.41 7.86 14.26
N VAL A 258 3.39 7.18 14.76
CA VAL A 258 2.15 6.92 14.02
C VAL A 258 1.01 7.70 14.64
N THR A 259 0.28 8.45 13.84
CA THR A 259 -0.97 9.10 14.25
C THR A 259 -2.11 8.57 13.39
N SER A 260 -3.27 8.29 13.98
CA SER A 260 -4.43 7.78 13.25
C SER A 260 -5.73 8.44 13.68
N TRP A 261 -6.64 8.60 12.71
CA TRP A 261 -7.99 9.13 12.88
C TRP A 261 -9.01 8.21 12.22
N GLU A 262 -10.14 7.98 12.84
CA GLU A 262 -11.27 7.35 12.16
C GLU A 262 -11.95 8.36 11.22
N TRP A 263 -12.39 7.91 10.04
CA TRP A 263 -13.15 8.70 9.09
C TRP A 263 -14.12 7.84 8.28
N GLY A 264 -15.00 8.45 7.48
CA GLY A 264 -16.06 7.70 6.81
C GLY A 264 -17.04 7.05 7.77
N THR A 265 -17.61 5.92 7.37
CA THR A 265 -18.57 5.13 8.16
C THR A 265 -18.10 3.68 8.29
N GLU A 266 -18.77 2.89 9.15
CA GLU A 266 -18.51 1.45 9.27
C GLU A 266 -18.78 0.63 7.99
N LYS A 267 -19.50 1.21 7.02
CA LYS A 267 -19.77 0.61 5.70
C LYS A 267 -18.83 1.14 4.61
N THR A 268 -18.09 2.20 4.88
CA THR A 268 -17.22 2.83 3.88
C THR A 268 -15.92 2.04 3.72
N PHE A 269 -15.60 1.73 2.48
CA PHE A 269 -14.27 1.32 2.08
C PHE A 269 -13.55 2.55 1.51
N VAL A 270 -12.42 2.94 2.08
CA VAL A 270 -11.60 4.04 1.56
C VAL A 270 -10.36 3.44 0.91
N HIS A 271 -10.32 3.48 -0.42
CA HIS A 271 -9.26 2.83 -1.20
C HIS A 271 -7.90 3.51 -0.99
N ASP A 272 -7.86 4.82 -1.12
CA ASP A 272 -6.68 5.66 -0.96
C ASP A 272 -7.07 7.06 -0.49
N LEU A 273 -6.07 7.87 -0.22
CA LEU A 273 -6.23 9.27 0.12
C LEU A 273 -5.18 10.10 -0.61
N ILE A 274 -5.43 11.41 -0.65
CA ILE A 274 -4.48 12.40 -1.15
C ILE A 274 -4.33 13.53 -0.15
N SER A 275 -3.11 13.99 0.06
CA SER A 275 -2.74 15.04 1.01
C SER A 275 -2.10 16.27 0.35
N SER A 276 -1.42 16.10 -0.79
CA SER A 276 -0.63 17.15 -1.45
C SER A 276 -0.41 16.87 -2.95
N ASP A 277 0.22 17.80 -3.66
CA ASP A 277 0.84 17.54 -4.97
C ASP A 277 2.23 16.93 -4.75
N ARG A 278 2.45 15.70 -5.23
CA ARG A 278 3.74 15.03 -5.03
C ARG A 278 4.95 15.79 -5.59
N ARG A 279 4.75 16.66 -6.60
CA ARG A 279 5.79 17.49 -7.20
C ARG A 279 6.09 18.71 -6.33
N TYR A 280 5.09 19.18 -5.58
CA TYR A 280 5.09 20.35 -4.71
C TYR A 280 4.48 19.98 -3.35
N PRO A 281 5.21 19.29 -2.48
CA PRO A 281 4.65 18.65 -1.27
C PRO A 281 4.16 19.65 -0.21
N THR A 282 4.33 20.95 -0.42
CA THR A 282 3.78 22.02 0.42
C THR A 282 2.40 22.51 -0.06
N VAL A 283 1.94 22.06 -1.21
CA VAL A 283 0.56 22.30 -1.64
C VAL A 283 -0.39 21.65 -0.63
N ASN A 284 -1.42 22.40 -0.20
CA ASN A 284 -2.35 21.96 0.84
C ASN A 284 -1.71 21.73 2.23
N ALA A 285 -0.62 22.45 2.55
CA ALA A 285 0.03 22.41 3.87
C ALA A 285 -1.00 22.65 4.98
N TYR A 286 -1.02 21.77 5.99
CA TYR A 286 -2.01 21.75 7.08
C TYR A 286 -3.48 21.63 6.64
N GLY A 287 -3.74 21.41 5.36
CA GLY A 287 -5.10 21.31 4.82
C GLY A 287 -5.73 19.93 5.00
N PRO A 288 -7.02 19.81 4.67
CA PRO A 288 -7.75 18.54 4.75
C PRO A 288 -7.20 17.48 3.79
N LEU A 289 -7.43 16.22 4.15
CA LEU A 289 -7.19 15.04 3.33
C LEU A 289 -8.49 14.62 2.64
N TYR A 290 -8.38 14.09 1.42
CA TYR A 290 -9.51 13.64 0.62
C TYR A 290 -9.37 12.14 0.33
N GLY A 291 -10.38 11.35 0.71
CA GLY A 291 -10.39 9.90 0.52
C GLY A 291 -11.16 9.47 -0.71
N SER A 292 -10.78 8.35 -1.27
CA SER A 292 -11.46 7.73 -2.41
C SER A 292 -12.29 6.54 -1.94
N PRO A 293 -13.64 6.68 -1.81
CA PRO A 293 -14.50 5.63 -1.29
C PRO A 293 -14.92 4.61 -2.36
N GLU A 294 -14.05 4.30 -3.28
CA GLU A 294 -14.26 3.41 -4.43
C GLU A 294 -15.17 2.21 -4.10
N TYR A 295 -16.15 1.94 -4.92
CA TYR A 295 -17.20 0.91 -4.80
C TYR A 295 -18.21 1.13 -3.68
N SER A 296 -17.84 1.76 -2.59
CA SER A 296 -18.64 1.72 -1.37
C SER A 296 -19.66 2.85 -1.27
N SER A 297 -19.31 4.06 -1.70
CA SER A 297 -20.15 5.23 -1.50
C SER A 297 -19.82 6.37 -2.48
N ASP A 298 -20.81 7.23 -2.76
CA ASP A 298 -20.58 8.55 -3.37
C ASP A 298 -20.23 9.63 -2.33
N ASP A 299 -20.18 9.29 -1.04
CA ASP A 299 -19.79 10.21 0.02
C ASP A 299 -18.28 10.12 0.24
N MET A 300 -17.53 11.05 -0.35
CA MET A 300 -16.08 11.15 -0.22
C MET A 300 -15.70 11.56 1.20
N PRO A 301 -14.95 10.76 1.96
CA PRO A 301 -14.48 11.15 3.28
C PRO A 301 -13.46 12.29 3.18
N ILE A 302 -13.57 13.25 4.10
CA ILE A 302 -12.64 14.37 4.26
C ILE A 302 -12.21 14.40 5.72
N LEU A 303 -10.90 14.44 5.97
CA LEU A 303 -10.34 14.59 7.31
C LEU A 303 -9.55 15.90 7.39
N ASP A 304 -9.91 16.76 8.31
CA ASP A 304 -9.05 17.88 8.74
C ASP A 304 -8.20 17.44 9.94
N PRO A 305 -6.90 17.17 9.73
CA PRO A 305 -6.03 16.71 10.81
C PRO A 305 -5.72 17.80 11.86
N LYS A 306 -5.89 19.08 11.51
CA LYS A 306 -5.65 20.20 12.41
C LYS A 306 -6.75 20.35 13.47
N THR A 307 -7.98 20.13 13.08
CA THR A 307 -9.15 20.20 13.97
C THR A 307 -9.61 18.83 14.45
N HIS A 308 -8.98 17.75 13.97
CA HIS A 308 -9.36 16.35 14.21
C HIS A 308 -10.81 16.06 13.81
N THR A 309 -11.29 16.69 12.72
CA THR A 309 -12.69 16.59 12.28
C THR A 309 -12.79 15.77 11.00
N ALA A 310 -13.63 14.75 11.02
CA ALA A 310 -13.97 13.96 9.84
C ALA A 310 -15.36 14.38 9.33
N THR A 311 -15.43 14.70 8.04
CA THR A 311 -16.65 15.09 7.30
C THR A 311 -16.75 14.28 6.02
N SER A 312 -17.76 14.57 5.19
CA SER A 312 -17.88 13.97 3.87
C SER A 312 -18.42 14.99 2.85
N PHE A 313 -18.11 14.73 1.58
CA PHE A 313 -18.64 15.47 0.44
C PHE A 313 -19.38 14.52 -0.50
N ARG A 314 -20.66 14.78 -0.75
CA ARG A 314 -21.47 14.01 -1.70
C ARG A 314 -21.04 14.34 -3.12
N MET A 315 -20.41 13.37 -3.80
CA MET A 315 -19.96 13.53 -5.18
C MET A 315 -21.15 13.40 -6.14
N PRO A 316 -21.37 14.38 -7.03
CA PRO A 316 -22.35 14.26 -8.08
C PRO A 316 -21.84 13.44 -9.27
N VAL A 317 -22.74 13.06 -10.17
CA VAL A 317 -22.46 12.53 -11.51
C VAL A 317 -23.11 13.43 -12.55
N ALA A 318 -22.53 13.50 -13.74
CA ALA A 318 -23.08 14.32 -14.83
C ALA A 318 -24.37 13.71 -15.41
N ASP A 319 -24.48 12.38 -15.43
CA ASP A 319 -25.67 11.65 -15.82
C ASP A 319 -26.37 11.06 -14.60
N PRO A 320 -27.48 11.64 -14.13
CA PRO A 320 -28.23 11.12 -12.98
C PRO A 320 -28.79 9.71 -13.19
N ASN A 321 -28.94 9.30 -14.45
CA ASN A 321 -29.43 7.96 -14.83
C ASN A 321 -28.29 6.94 -15.02
N ALA A 322 -27.04 7.36 -14.85
CA ALA A 322 -25.92 6.44 -14.91
C ALA A 322 -26.17 5.27 -13.93
N PRO A 323 -25.94 4.03 -14.35
CA PRO A 323 -26.12 2.88 -13.48
C PRO A 323 -25.17 2.95 -12.30
N GLU A 324 -25.59 2.46 -11.17
CA GLU A 324 -24.66 2.19 -10.09
C GLU A 324 -23.56 1.27 -10.62
N SER A 325 -22.30 1.52 -10.32
CA SER A 325 -21.19 0.69 -10.76
C SER A 325 -20.50 0.06 -9.57
N PHE A 326 -20.04 -1.15 -9.77
CA PHE A 326 -19.28 -1.91 -8.80
C PHE A 326 -17.93 -2.26 -9.40
N GLY A 327 -17.00 -1.33 -9.34
CA GLY A 327 -15.59 -1.52 -9.66
C GLY A 327 -15.18 -1.82 -11.09
N PRO A 328 -14.03 -1.30 -11.51
CA PRO A 328 -13.37 -1.71 -12.75
C PRO A 328 -12.61 -3.04 -12.58
N PRO A 329 -12.29 -3.72 -13.66
CA PRO A 329 -12.79 -3.60 -15.03
C PRO A 329 -14.18 -4.22 -15.16
N PHE A 330 -14.73 -4.57 -14.06
CA PHE A 330 -15.93 -5.34 -13.86
C PHE A 330 -17.03 -4.37 -13.50
N HIS A 331 -17.28 -3.40 -14.36
CA HIS A 331 -18.45 -2.53 -14.26
C HIS A 331 -19.73 -3.39 -14.26
N ALA A 332 -19.71 -4.38 -13.38
CA ALA A 332 -20.90 -5.06 -13.03
C ALA A 332 -21.83 -3.97 -12.54
N THR A 333 -22.68 -3.60 -13.42
CA THR A 333 -23.84 -2.84 -13.14
C THR A 333 -24.36 -3.29 -11.79
N ALA A 334 -24.22 -2.50 -10.92
CA ALA A 334 -24.85 -2.05 -9.83
C ALA A 334 -25.80 -2.77 -8.95
N ALA A 335 -26.49 -3.69 -9.32
CA ALA A 335 -27.45 -4.36 -8.46
C ALA A 335 -26.86 -5.60 -7.78
N MET A 336 -25.56 -5.62 -7.48
CA MET A 336 -24.98 -6.79 -6.81
C MET A 336 -25.54 -6.89 -5.39
N LYS A 337 -26.50 -7.78 -5.25
CA LYS A 337 -26.90 -8.28 -3.93
C LYS A 337 -25.82 -9.24 -3.41
N PRO A 338 -25.66 -9.38 -2.09
CA PRO A 338 -24.88 -10.46 -1.54
C PRO A 338 -25.32 -11.82 -2.10
N MET A 339 -24.40 -12.66 -2.58
CA MET A 339 -24.73 -14.04 -2.98
C MET A 339 -25.26 -14.85 -1.81
N GLN A 340 -24.74 -14.59 -0.64
CA GLN A 340 -25.11 -15.18 0.64
C GLN A 340 -25.12 -14.08 1.70
N PRO A 341 -25.97 -14.16 2.73
CA PRO A 341 -25.97 -13.19 3.82
C PRO A 341 -24.59 -13.06 4.46
N SER A 342 -24.16 -11.81 4.70
CA SER A 342 -22.90 -11.58 5.43
C SER A 342 -23.09 -11.78 6.94
N PRO A 343 -22.04 -12.08 7.71
CA PRO A 343 -22.13 -12.27 9.15
C PRO A 343 -22.65 -11.06 9.92
N TYR A 344 -22.38 -9.83 9.45
CA TYR A 344 -22.73 -8.60 10.16
C TYR A 344 -23.93 -7.85 9.58
N TRP A 345 -24.09 -7.90 8.25
CA TRP A 345 -25.06 -7.08 7.53
C TRP A 345 -26.24 -7.91 6.97
N GLY A 346 -26.19 -9.24 7.10
CA GLY A 346 -27.21 -10.12 6.54
C GLY A 346 -27.26 -9.97 5.02
N GLU A 347 -28.46 -9.75 4.51
CA GLU A 347 -28.74 -9.54 3.06
C GLU A 347 -28.66 -8.07 2.64
N GLU A 348 -28.31 -7.16 3.57
CA GLU A 348 -28.25 -5.74 3.29
C GLU A 348 -27.22 -5.43 2.19
N LYS A 349 -27.63 -4.64 1.20
CA LYS A 349 -26.74 -4.02 0.23
C LYS A 349 -26.10 -2.80 0.90
N ILE A 350 -24.86 -2.97 1.40
CA ILE A 350 -24.17 -1.91 2.13
C ILE A 350 -23.44 -0.92 1.22
N TRP A 351 -23.11 -1.30 -0.01
CA TRP A 351 -22.41 -0.47 -0.98
C TRP A 351 -23.31 -0.06 -2.14
N SER A 352 -23.30 1.23 -2.44
CA SER A 352 -24.04 1.83 -3.56
C SER A 352 -23.30 3.09 -3.98
N GLN A 353 -22.95 3.18 -5.25
CA GLN A 353 -22.21 4.33 -5.76
C GLN A 353 -22.38 4.49 -7.29
N ARG A 354 -22.27 5.72 -7.76
CA ARG A 354 -22.27 6.08 -9.19
C ARG A 354 -20.99 6.80 -9.60
N ALA A 355 -20.51 7.72 -8.78
CA ALA A 355 -19.30 8.49 -9.06
C ALA A 355 -18.03 7.62 -9.12
N ASN A 356 -18.02 6.48 -8.46
CA ASN A 356 -16.91 5.52 -8.47
C ASN A 356 -15.52 6.21 -8.41
N ASN A 357 -15.39 7.12 -7.44
CA ASN A 357 -14.19 7.90 -7.23
C ASN A 357 -13.01 6.99 -6.83
N HIS A 358 -11.89 7.19 -7.50
CA HIS A 358 -10.68 6.43 -7.30
C HIS A 358 -9.45 7.32 -7.48
N ASN A 359 -8.46 7.16 -6.63
CA ASN A 359 -7.13 7.75 -6.68
C ASN A 359 -7.14 9.27 -6.96
N GLY A 360 -7.26 10.06 -5.89
CA GLY A 360 -7.15 11.51 -5.97
C GLY A 360 -5.71 11.98 -6.18
N MET A 361 -5.55 13.15 -6.83
CA MET A 361 -4.25 13.80 -7.00
C MET A 361 -4.43 15.31 -6.94
N PHE A 362 -3.63 16.01 -6.12
CA PHE A 362 -3.60 17.47 -6.13
C PHE A 362 -2.86 17.99 -7.36
N ASP A 363 -3.35 19.08 -7.92
CA ASP A 363 -2.56 19.93 -8.82
C ASP A 363 -1.85 21.05 -8.04
N ARG A 364 -0.94 21.76 -8.71
CA ARG A 364 -0.20 22.89 -8.11
C ARG A 364 -1.08 24.05 -7.65
N LYS A 365 -2.34 24.09 -8.09
CA LYS A 365 -3.33 25.12 -7.71
C LYS A 365 -4.16 24.73 -6.48
N GLY A 366 -3.92 23.53 -5.92
CA GLY A 366 -4.61 23.02 -4.75
C GLY A 366 -6.00 22.45 -5.06
N ARG A 367 -6.27 22.02 -6.31
CA ARG A 367 -7.49 21.31 -6.69
C ARG A 367 -7.21 19.81 -6.69
N VAL A 368 -8.23 19.02 -6.40
CA VAL A 368 -8.12 17.56 -6.35
C VAL A 368 -8.77 16.95 -7.58
N TRP A 369 -8.01 16.20 -8.34
CA TRP A 369 -8.43 15.51 -9.56
C TRP A 369 -8.59 14.02 -9.28
N PHE A 370 -9.66 13.42 -9.78
CA PHE A 370 -9.99 12.02 -9.53
C PHE A 370 -10.25 11.26 -10.83
N ALA A 371 -9.85 9.99 -10.88
CA ALA A 371 -10.48 9.05 -11.78
C ALA A 371 -11.89 8.75 -11.22
N ALA A 372 -12.93 9.15 -11.93
CA ALA A 372 -14.32 9.04 -11.46
C ALA A 372 -15.29 8.82 -12.62
N ALA A 373 -16.34 8.05 -12.39
CA ALA A 373 -17.41 7.90 -13.38
C ALA A 373 -18.29 9.17 -13.38
N VAL A 374 -18.32 9.87 -14.50
CA VAL A 374 -19.19 11.05 -14.69
C VAL A 374 -20.44 10.70 -15.48
N ARG A 375 -20.43 9.60 -16.24
CA ARG A 375 -21.51 9.07 -17.06
C ARG A 375 -21.41 7.56 -17.24
N GLY A 376 -22.34 6.97 -17.99
CA GLY A 376 -22.26 5.59 -18.45
C GLY A 376 -21.05 5.33 -19.34
N ILE A 377 -20.78 4.04 -19.62
CA ILE A 377 -19.54 3.59 -20.29
C ILE A 377 -19.46 3.91 -21.77
N GLU A 378 -20.59 4.16 -22.44
CA GLU A 378 -20.62 4.43 -23.89
C GLU A 378 -20.09 5.83 -24.18
N ASN A 379 -19.11 5.91 -25.05
CA ASN A 379 -18.48 7.18 -25.42
C ASN A 379 -19.39 8.05 -26.30
N PRO A 380 -19.31 9.39 -26.14
CA PRO A 380 -19.98 10.31 -27.05
C PRO A 380 -19.37 10.30 -28.46
N ALA A 381 -20.07 10.91 -29.40
CA ALA A 381 -19.71 10.88 -30.82
C ALA A 381 -18.30 11.40 -31.13
N PHE A 382 -17.83 12.42 -30.39
CA PHE A 382 -16.53 13.03 -30.61
C PHE A 382 -15.35 12.09 -30.28
N CYS A 383 -15.58 10.98 -29.58
CA CYS A 383 -14.58 9.96 -29.29
C CYS A 383 -14.49 8.87 -30.36
N ARG A 384 -15.54 8.73 -31.17
CA ARG A 384 -15.76 7.55 -32.02
C ARG A 384 -15.25 7.76 -33.44
N LYS A 385 -15.29 6.67 -34.22
CA LYS A 385 -14.94 6.69 -35.64
C LYS A 385 -15.80 7.71 -36.39
N GLY A 386 -15.17 8.53 -37.23
CA GLY A 386 -15.80 9.61 -37.98
C GLY A 386 -15.80 10.97 -37.27
N SER A 387 -15.27 11.05 -36.06
CA SER A 387 -15.06 12.31 -35.35
C SER A 387 -13.92 13.13 -35.96
N ASP A 388 -14.03 14.46 -35.82
CA ASP A 388 -12.95 15.40 -36.16
C ASP A 388 -11.88 15.56 -35.07
N HIS A 389 -12.08 14.97 -33.90
CA HIS A 389 -11.10 15.01 -32.82
C HIS A 389 -9.77 14.36 -33.26
N PRO A 390 -8.60 15.03 -33.09
CA PRO A 390 -7.32 14.55 -33.60
C PRO A 390 -6.98 13.12 -33.17
N SER A 391 -7.20 12.78 -31.89
CA SER A 391 -6.95 11.44 -31.38
C SER A 391 -7.92 10.39 -31.92
N ALA A 392 -9.20 10.74 -32.14
CA ALA A 392 -10.18 9.82 -32.69
C ALA A 392 -9.96 9.50 -34.17
N LYS A 393 -9.35 10.43 -34.92
CA LYS A 393 -8.92 10.16 -36.31
C LYS A 393 -7.85 9.08 -36.39
N VAL A 394 -6.97 9.01 -35.37
CA VAL A 394 -5.88 8.03 -35.30
C VAL A 394 -6.36 6.73 -34.65
N PHE A 395 -7.03 6.83 -33.52
CA PHE A 395 -7.48 5.69 -32.72
C PHE A 395 -8.82 5.99 -32.03
N PRO A 396 -9.95 5.69 -32.67
CA PRO A 396 -11.28 5.93 -32.09
C PRO A 396 -11.54 5.00 -30.90
N LEU A 397 -12.31 5.48 -29.92
CA LEU A 397 -12.68 4.75 -28.72
C LEU A 397 -14.20 4.78 -28.52
N ASP A 398 -14.81 3.61 -28.41
CA ASP A 398 -16.24 3.47 -28.27
C ASP A 398 -16.72 3.50 -26.82
N ARG A 399 -15.84 3.20 -25.86
CA ARG A 399 -16.20 3.01 -24.45
C ARG A 399 -15.10 3.52 -23.52
N SER A 400 -15.51 4.04 -22.35
CA SER A 400 -14.63 4.37 -21.23
C SER A 400 -15.31 4.08 -19.89
N GLY A 401 -14.63 3.40 -18.98
CA GLY A 401 -15.22 2.95 -17.73
C GLY A 401 -15.38 4.06 -16.69
N ARG A 402 -14.28 4.77 -16.42
CA ARG A 402 -14.24 6.01 -15.64
C ARG A 402 -13.77 7.11 -16.55
N GLN A 403 -14.11 8.35 -16.18
CA GLN A 403 -13.62 9.58 -16.76
C GLN A 403 -12.85 10.35 -15.69
N VAL A 404 -12.88 11.68 -15.72
CA VAL A 404 -12.18 12.53 -14.74
C VAL A 404 -13.15 13.50 -14.08
N SER A 405 -12.97 13.72 -12.79
CA SER A 405 -13.64 14.78 -12.04
C SER A 405 -12.62 15.61 -11.28
N MET A 406 -12.96 16.83 -10.94
CA MET A 406 -12.12 17.75 -10.19
C MET A 406 -12.95 18.47 -9.12
N LEU A 407 -12.43 18.50 -7.90
CA LEU A 407 -12.92 19.30 -6.79
C LEU A 407 -11.98 20.49 -6.55
N ASP A 408 -12.51 21.71 -6.50
CA ASP A 408 -11.80 22.86 -5.93
C ASP A 408 -12.18 22.99 -4.44
N PRO A 409 -11.28 22.65 -3.50
CA PRO A 409 -11.59 22.68 -2.08
C PRO A 409 -11.93 24.06 -1.52
N ARG A 410 -11.48 25.13 -2.17
CA ARG A 410 -11.72 26.52 -1.72
C ARG A 410 -13.15 26.96 -1.97
N THR A 411 -13.77 26.44 -3.02
CA THR A 411 -15.13 26.80 -3.44
C THR A 411 -16.10 25.64 -3.29
N MET A 412 -15.61 24.45 -3.02
CA MET A 412 -16.34 23.17 -3.05
C MET A 412 -17.02 22.92 -4.40
N LYS A 413 -16.54 23.56 -5.49
CA LYS A 413 -17.03 23.34 -6.84
C LYS A 413 -16.50 22.01 -7.37
N TYR A 414 -17.41 21.16 -7.80
CA TYR A 414 -17.11 19.89 -8.46
C TYR A 414 -17.33 20.02 -9.97
N SER A 415 -16.36 19.60 -10.76
CA SER A 415 -16.37 19.73 -12.23
C SER A 415 -16.16 18.36 -12.86
N PHE A 416 -16.79 18.17 -14.02
CA PHE A 416 -16.69 16.94 -14.81
C PHE A 416 -15.83 17.18 -16.04
N ILE A 417 -14.90 16.28 -16.29
CA ILE A 417 -14.07 16.25 -17.49
C ILE A 417 -14.36 14.91 -18.19
N ASP A 418 -15.25 14.96 -19.17
CA ASP A 418 -15.71 13.77 -19.89
C ASP A 418 -14.63 13.28 -20.86
N THR A 419 -13.86 12.26 -20.44
CA THR A 419 -12.79 11.71 -21.24
C THR A 419 -13.25 10.53 -22.12
N CYS A 420 -12.68 10.45 -23.33
CA CYS A 420 -12.91 9.36 -24.28
C CYS A 420 -12.24 8.04 -23.88
N PHE A 421 -11.19 8.12 -23.10
CA PHE A 421 -10.44 6.96 -22.56
C PHE A 421 -10.85 6.69 -21.12
N GLY A 422 -10.75 5.44 -20.71
CA GLY A 422 -10.96 5.06 -19.30
C GLY A 422 -9.86 5.62 -18.40
N THR A 423 -10.13 5.74 -17.09
CA THR A 423 -9.17 6.28 -16.13
C THR A 423 -9.09 5.41 -14.87
N HIS A 424 -7.88 5.35 -14.28
CA HIS A 424 -7.64 4.60 -13.05
C HIS A 424 -6.75 5.40 -12.08
N HIS A 425 -5.50 5.70 -12.43
CA HIS A 425 -4.62 6.56 -11.64
C HIS A 425 -4.29 7.83 -12.44
N PRO A 426 -4.50 9.03 -11.88
CA PRO A 426 -3.98 10.29 -12.41
C PRO A 426 -2.59 10.57 -11.88
N GLN A 427 -1.75 11.25 -12.65
CA GLN A 427 -0.49 11.84 -12.20
C GLN A 427 -0.14 13.05 -13.06
N PHE A 428 0.28 14.14 -12.44
CA PHE A 428 0.63 15.36 -13.15
C PHE A 428 2.05 15.29 -13.74
N GLY A 429 2.19 15.72 -14.98
CA GLY A 429 3.47 15.94 -15.65
C GLY A 429 4.23 17.13 -15.08
N TYR A 430 5.51 17.22 -15.46
CA TYR A 430 6.38 18.32 -15.07
C TYR A 430 6.44 19.41 -16.17
N ASP A 431 5.52 19.36 -17.14
CA ASP A 431 5.41 20.32 -18.22
C ASP A 431 4.73 21.62 -17.79
N ALA A 432 4.86 22.66 -18.63
CA ALA A 432 4.34 24.00 -18.35
C ALA A 432 2.81 24.07 -18.33
N ASP A 433 2.14 23.14 -19.01
CA ASP A 433 0.69 23.10 -19.14
C ASP A 433 0.03 22.31 -18.00
N ASP A 434 0.83 21.74 -17.09
CA ASP A 434 0.37 20.95 -15.94
C ASP A 434 -0.52 19.77 -16.38
N THR A 435 -0.07 19.06 -17.42
CA THR A 435 -0.83 17.96 -18.01
C THR A 435 -1.03 16.83 -17.01
N VAL A 436 -2.29 16.42 -16.78
CA VAL A 436 -2.58 15.20 -16.04
C VAL A 436 -2.60 14.00 -16.97
N TRP A 437 -1.75 13.04 -16.66
CA TRP A 437 -1.65 11.75 -17.34
C TRP A 437 -2.43 10.69 -16.58
N LEU A 438 -3.02 9.75 -17.32
CA LEU A 438 -3.95 8.79 -16.74
C LEU A 438 -3.58 7.36 -17.16
N SER A 439 -3.72 6.43 -16.24
CA SER A 439 -3.64 5.00 -16.51
C SER A 439 -5.04 4.38 -16.60
N GLY A 440 -5.11 3.07 -16.88
CA GLY A 440 -6.39 2.37 -17.03
C GLY A 440 -7.17 2.74 -18.29
N SER A 441 -6.50 3.42 -19.20
CA SER A 441 -7.08 4.06 -20.38
C SER A 441 -7.36 3.11 -21.55
N GLY A 442 -7.26 1.81 -21.34
CA GLY A 442 -7.28 0.84 -22.44
C GLY A 442 -5.92 0.80 -23.15
N PRO A 443 -5.87 0.52 -24.45
CA PRO A 443 -4.61 0.37 -25.19
C PRO A 443 -3.98 1.72 -25.59
N VAL A 444 -4.20 2.78 -24.82
CA VAL A 444 -3.76 4.15 -25.14
C VAL A 444 -3.13 4.84 -23.94
N ALA A 445 -2.21 5.78 -24.18
CA ALA A 445 -1.86 6.83 -23.25
C ALA A 445 -2.94 7.91 -23.34
N GLY A 446 -3.57 8.26 -22.21
CA GLY A 446 -4.59 9.30 -22.14
C GLY A 446 -4.13 10.48 -21.28
N TRP A 447 -4.51 11.70 -21.65
CA TRP A 447 -4.15 12.91 -20.91
C TRP A 447 -5.22 14.00 -20.98
N VAL A 448 -5.17 14.92 -20.01
CA VAL A 448 -5.91 16.18 -20.03
C VAL A 448 -4.92 17.32 -19.83
N ASN A 449 -4.89 18.28 -20.75
CA ASN A 449 -4.15 19.53 -20.62
C ASN A 449 -4.92 20.47 -19.70
N THR A 450 -4.43 20.67 -18.46
CA THR A 450 -5.19 21.44 -17.46
C THR A 450 -5.20 22.95 -17.75
N LYS A 451 -4.21 23.46 -18.48
CA LYS A 451 -4.21 24.86 -18.94
C LYS A 451 -5.33 25.11 -19.95
N VAL A 452 -5.48 24.24 -20.96
CA VAL A 452 -6.58 24.34 -21.92
C VAL A 452 -7.93 24.22 -21.22
N TRP A 453 -8.05 23.28 -20.26
CA TRP A 453 -9.25 23.15 -19.44
C TRP A 453 -9.58 24.44 -18.68
N ASP A 454 -8.59 25.05 -18.03
CA ASP A 454 -8.77 26.27 -17.23
C ASP A 454 -9.15 27.49 -18.11
N GLU A 455 -8.60 27.58 -19.31
CA GLU A 455 -8.89 28.66 -20.25
C GLU A 455 -10.25 28.54 -20.94
N THR A 456 -10.74 27.30 -21.14
CA THR A 456 -11.90 27.06 -22.01
C THR A 456 -13.08 26.39 -21.35
N GLY A 457 -12.85 25.61 -20.29
CA GLY A 457 -13.87 24.71 -19.71
C GLY A 457 -14.32 23.59 -20.67
N ASP A 458 -13.60 23.39 -21.77
CA ASP A 458 -13.97 22.44 -22.84
C ASP A 458 -13.14 21.16 -22.72
N ALA A 459 -13.77 20.10 -22.22
CA ALA A 459 -13.16 18.78 -22.06
C ALA A 459 -12.70 18.16 -23.39
N VAL A 460 -13.39 18.47 -24.51
CA VAL A 460 -13.05 17.94 -25.83
C VAL A 460 -11.71 18.51 -26.30
N ARG A 461 -11.52 19.82 -26.11
CA ARG A 461 -10.27 20.49 -26.49
C ARG A 461 -9.10 20.19 -25.56
N ALA A 462 -9.41 19.94 -24.27
CA ALA A 462 -8.39 19.74 -23.26
C ALA A 462 -7.80 18.33 -23.25
N GLN A 463 -8.46 17.35 -23.85
CA GLN A 463 -8.03 15.95 -23.78
C GLN A 463 -7.34 15.46 -25.05
N GLY A 464 -6.58 14.39 -24.89
CA GLY A 464 -6.02 13.64 -26.00
C GLY A 464 -5.62 12.23 -25.59
N TRP A 465 -5.42 11.38 -26.58
CA TRP A 465 -4.93 10.03 -26.37
C TRP A 465 -4.19 9.53 -27.62
N ALA A 466 -3.31 8.56 -27.43
CA ALA A 466 -2.58 7.89 -28.50
C ALA A 466 -2.38 6.40 -28.18
N PRO A 467 -2.42 5.50 -29.19
CA PRO A 467 -2.14 4.09 -28.98
C PRO A 467 -0.67 3.88 -28.60
N PHE A 468 -0.39 2.78 -27.89
CA PHE A 468 0.99 2.39 -27.58
C PHE A 468 1.59 1.67 -28.78
N VAL A 469 2.46 2.36 -29.51
CA VAL A 469 3.13 1.87 -30.72
C VAL A 469 4.63 1.78 -30.48
N LEU A 470 5.19 0.59 -30.59
CA LEU A 470 6.62 0.34 -30.53
C LEU A 470 7.26 0.66 -31.88
N ASP A 471 8.31 1.48 -31.88
CA ASP A 471 9.11 1.77 -33.07
C ASP A 471 9.93 0.53 -33.49
N THR A 472 9.25 -0.46 -34.03
CA THR A 472 9.92 -1.68 -34.55
C THR A 472 10.45 -1.52 -35.96
N SER A 473 10.05 -0.47 -36.66
CA SER A 473 10.67 -0.06 -37.96
C SER A 473 12.04 0.59 -37.72
N GLY A 474 12.26 1.25 -36.58
CA GLY A 474 13.51 1.92 -36.21
C GLY A 474 13.70 3.29 -36.83
N ASN A 475 12.63 3.93 -37.33
CA ASN A 475 12.74 5.20 -38.06
C ASN A 475 12.40 6.45 -37.23
N GLY A 476 12.00 6.28 -35.94
CA GLY A 476 11.72 7.36 -35.00
C GLY A 476 10.37 8.05 -35.20
N LYS A 477 9.44 7.47 -35.95
CA LYS A 477 8.11 8.00 -36.24
C LYS A 477 7.06 6.92 -36.05
N VAL A 478 5.83 7.33 -35.74
CA VAL A 478 4.67 6.42 -35.75
C VAL A 478 4.23 6.26 -37.20
N ASP A 479 4.44 5.09 -37.74
CA ASP A 479 3.97 4.72 -39.10
C ASP A 479 2.75 3.79 -39.02
N GLU A 480 2.42 3.13 -40.13
CA GLU A 480 1.48 2.02 -40.12
C GLU A 480 2.00 0.93 -39.17
N TRP A 481 1.13 0.37 -38.39
CA TRP A 481 1.48 -0.67 -37.43
C TRP A 481 0.78 -1.99 -37.71
N THR A 482 1.39 -3.04 -37.20
CA THR A 482 0.80 -4.38 -37.09
C THR A 482 0.00 -4.46 -35.80
N GLU A 483 -1.24 -4.94 -35.90
CA GLU A 483 -2.11 -5.15 -34.76
C GLU A 483 -1.60 -6.29 -33.86
N PRO A 484 -1.90 -6.23 -32.53
CA PRO A 484 -1.51 -7.29 -31.60
C PRO A 484 -1.99 -8.67 -32.01
N GLY A 485 -1.11 -9.66 -31.90
CA GLY A 485 -1.38 -11.05 -32.28
C GLY A 485 -1.27 -11.33 -33.76
N GLN A 486 -0.96 -10.32 -34.60
CA GLN A 486 -0.62 -10.50 -35.99
C GLN A 486 0.89 -10.66 -36.16
N PRO A 487 1.36 -11.43 -37.14
CA PRO A 487 2.78 -11.52 -37.46
C PRO A 487 3.38 -10.15 -37.77
N ALA A 488 4.55 -9.86 -37.21
CA ALA A 488 5.29 -8.64 -37.55
C ALA A 488 5.53 -8.49 -39.02
N GLN A 489 5.33 -7.29 -39.59
CA GLN A 489 5.53 -6.98 -41.00
C GLN A 489 6.77 -6.10 -41.16
N PRO A 490 7.68 -6.43 -42.06
CA PRO A 490 8.85 -5.59 -42.34
C PRO A 490 8.45 -4.15 -42.69
N GLY A 491 9.11 -3.18 -42.08
CA GLY A 491 8.88 -1.76 -42.31
C GLY A 491 7.64 -1.18 -41.61
N LYS A 492 6.89 -1.99 -40.87
CA LYS A 492 5.80 -1.51 -39.99
C LYS A 492 6.20 -1.54 -38.54
N ASP A 493 5.59 -0.66 -37.79
CA ASP A 493 5.66 -0.64 -36.32
C ASP A 493 4.79 -1.75 -35.69
N THR A 494 4.85 -1.90 -34.39
CA THR A 494 4.05 -2.89 -33.70
C THR A 494 3.24 -2.22 -32.60
N ARG A 495 1.90 -2.35 -32.64
CA ARG A 495 1.06 -1.88 -31.55
C ARG A 495 1.08 -2.89 -30.39
N LEU A 496 1.32 -2.39 -29.17
CA LEU A 496 1.36 -3.23 -27.98
C LEU A 496 -0.03 -3.77 -27.63
N ALA A 497 -0.09 -5.06 -27.32
CA ALA A 497 -1.29 -5.68 -26.76
C ALA A 497 -1.48 -5.22 -25.29
N GLY A 498 -2.73 -5.15 -24.85
CA GLY A 498 -3.05 -4.93 -23.44
C GLY A 498 -4.35 -4.18 -23.25
N SER A 499 -4.94 -4.35 -22.07
CA SER A 499 -6.21 -3.72 -21.67
C SER A 499 -6.02 -2.44 -20.87
N GLY A 500 -4.80 -1.95 -20.76
CA GLY A 500 -4.46 -0.68 -20.13
C GLY A 500 -3.36 -0.79 -19.07
N PRO A 501 -2.54 0.24 -18.96
CA PRO A 501 -1.49 0.32 -17.94
C PRO A 501 -2.10 0.50 -16.54
N TYR A 502 -1.32 0.15 -15.50
CA TYR A 502 -1.78 0.24 -14.12
C TYR A 502 -1.28 1.51 -13.43
N ALA A 503 0.01 1.66 -13.16
CA ALA A 503 0.57 2.91 -12.66
C ALA A 503 0.85 3.88 -13.82
N VAL A 504 0.91 5.18 -13.51
CA VAL A 504 1.36 6.25 -14.43
C VAL A 504 2.42 7.08 -13.74
N MET A 505 3.55 7.29 -14.39
CA MET A 505 4.77 7.86 -13.82
C MET A 505 5.40 8.86 -14.80
N PRO A 506 4.97 10.14 -14.78
CA PRO A 506 5.63 11.17 -15.59
C PRO A 506 7.09 11.34 -15.14
N HIS A 507 8.00 11.33 -16.11
CA HIS A 507 9.43 11.48 -15.85
C HIS A 507 9.76 12.91 -15.45
N PRO A 508 10.50 13.14 -14.34
CA PRO A 508 10.73 14.48 -13.82
C PRO A 508 11.49 15.44 -14.76
N THR A 509 12.28 14.91 -15.69
CA THR A 509 13.22 15.74 -16.48
C THR A 509 13.13 15.57 -17.98
N ASP A 510 12.81 14.37 -18.53
CA ASP A 510 12.84 14.11 -19.98
C ASP A 510 11.48 14.28 -20.68
N GLY A 511 10.41 14.47 -19.91
CA GLY A 511 9.05 14.67 -20.40
C GLY A 511 8.35 13.40 -20.89
N SER A 512 8.98 12.24 -20.81
CA SER A 512 8.32 10.97 -21.08
C SER A 512 7.36 10.58 -19.97
N VAL A 513 6.44 9.68 -20.28
CA VAL A 513 5.50 9.14 -19.30
C VAL A 513 5.66 7.62 -19.26
N TRP A 514 5.84 7.10 -18.07
CA TRP A 514 6.05 5.68 -17.88
C TRP A 514 4.83 5.03 -17.24
N TYR A 515 4.67 3.75 -17.52
CA TYR A 515 3.56 2.95 -17.02
C TYR A 515 4.03 1.58 -16.56
N THR A 516 3.30 0.99 -15.61
CA THR A 516 3.44 -0.43 -15.32
C THR A 516 2.40 -1.25 -16.07
N PHE A 517 2.81 -2.40 -16.60
CA PHE A 517 1.92 -3.44 -17.11
C PHE A 517 2.00 -4.65 -16.19
N ASN A 518 0.88 -5.09 -15.69
CA ASN A 518 0.78 -6.30 -14.88
C ASN A 518 0.29 -7.48 -15.73
N VAL A 519 0.36 -8.69 -15.20
CA VAL A 519 0.00 -9.91 -15.94
C VAL A 519 -1.46 -9.99 -16.41
N PHE A 520 -2.35 -9.14 -15.90
CA PHE A 520 -3.75 -9.12 -16.35
C PHE A 520 -3.97 -8.31 -17.62
N VAL A 521 -3.07 -7.38 -17.89
CA VAL A 521 -3.22 -6.42 -19.02
C VAL A 521 -2.23 -6.69 -20.15
N GLY A 522 -1.28 -7.60 -19.94
CA GLY A 522 -0.26 -7.96 -20.92
C GLY A 522 0.93 -8.64 -20.26
N PRO A 523 2.04 -8.85 -20.95
CA PRO A 523 3.28 -9.28 -20.32
C PRO A 523 3.69 -8.25 -19.25
N PRO A 524 4.13 -8.69 -18.05
CA PRO A 524 4.50 -7.76 -16.99
C PRO A 524 5.76 -6.97 -17.39
N GLY A 525 5.74 -5.66 -17.15
CA GLY A 525 6.85 -4.81 -17.56
C GLY A 525 6.62 -3.33 -17.31
N PHE A 526 7.57 -2.54 -17.78
CA PHE A 526 7.49 -1.08 -17.81
C PHE A 526 7.34 -0.62 -19.27
N LEU A 527 6.44 0.33 -19.49
CA LEU A 527 6.22 0.98 -20.76
C LEU A 527 6.63 2.44 -20.68
N ARG A 528 7.44 2.92 -21.59
CA ARG A 528 7.72 4.33 -21.83
C ARG A 528 6.86 4.85 -22.97
N PHE A 529 6.25 6.00 -22.81
CA PHE A 529 5.56 6.75 -23.85
C PHE A 529 6.22 8.12 -24.03
N ASP A 530 6.54 8.48 -25.26
CA ASP A 530 7.06 9.79 -25.60
C ASP A 530 5.91 10.69 -26.12
N PRO A 531 5.53 11.74 -25.37
CA PRO A 531 4.42 12.62 -25.78
C PRO A 531 4.66 13.39 -27.08
N LYS A 532 5.92 13.56 -27.51
CA LYS A 532 6.25 14.29 -28.75
C LYS A 532 6.14 13.42 -29.98
N SER A 533 6.84 12.30 -30.00
CA SER A 533 6.83 11.35 -31.13
C SER A 533 5.59 10.45 -31.14
N LYS A 534 4.88 10.28 -30.00
CA LYS A 534 3.81 9.30 -29.76
C LYS A 534 4.28 7.85 -29.82
N LEU A 535 5.58 7.60 -29.84
CA LEU A 535 6.18 6.28 -29.80
C LEU A 535 6.26 5.75 -28.37
N SER A 536 6.30 4.43 -28.29
CA SER A 536 6.45 3.71 -27.03
C SER A 536 7.67 2.78 -27.05
N GLU A 537 8.21 2.51 -25.88
CA GLU A 537 9.20 1.47 -25.62
C GLU A 537 8.63 0.54 -24.55
N PHE A 538 8.83 -0.77 -24.70
CA PHE A 538 8.36 -1.73 -23.69
C PHE A 538 9.53 -2.57 -23.18
N TYR A 539 9.57 -2.77 -21.85
CA TYR A 539 10.61 -3.50 -21.13
C TYR A 539 9.96 -4.58 -20.28
N ALA A 540 9.91 -5.80 -20.80
CA ALA A 540 9.36 -6.95 -20.12
C ALA A 540 10.26 -7.37 -18.95
N ILE A 541 9.66 -7.73 -17.83
CA ILE A 541 10.38 -8.25 -16.66
C ILE A 541 10.99 -9.61 -17.04
N PRO A 542 12.33 -9.77 -16.98
CA PRO A 542 13.01 -10.98 -17.46
C PRO A 542 12.71 -12.25 -16.66
N LYS A 543 12.17 -12.09 -15.46
CA LYS A 543 12.01 -13.17 -14.49
C LYS A 543 10.58 -13.69 -14.49
N ASP A 544 10.42 -14.96 -14.89
CA ASP A 544 9.11 -15.60 -14.93
C ASP A 544 8.38 -15.53 -13.58
N GLY A 545 7.06 -15.32 -13.65
CA GLY A 545 6.18 -15.26 -12.49
C GLY A 545 6.31 -14.01 -11.64
N ILE A 546 7.15 -13.04 -11.98
CA ILE A 546 7.19 -11.75 -11.31
C ILE A 546 6.36 -10.75 -12.11
N GLY A 547 5.20 -10.37 -11.56
CA GLY A 547 4.43 -9.23 -12.03
C GLY A 547 4.88 -7.94 -11.36
N VAL A 548 4.46 -6.80 -11.91
CA VAL A 548 4.60 -5.48 -11.29
C VAL A 548 3.22 -4.85 -11.16
N ARG A 549 2.97 -4.13 -10.05
CA ARG A 549 1.69 -3.46 -9.84
C ARG A 549 1.85 -1.94 -9.82
N GLY A 550 1.72 -1.30 -8.68
CA GLY A 550 1.94 0.12 -8.56
C GLY A 550 3.42 0.48 -8.58
N GLY A 551 3.76 1.61 -9.14
CA GLY A 551 5.15 2.03 -9.26
C GLY A 551 5.30 3.53 -9.35
N ASP A 552 6.54 3.97 -9.26
CA ASP A 552 6.95 5.34 -9.34
C ASP A 552 8.35 5.49 -9.94
N ILE A 553 8.76 6.73 -10.25
CA ILE A 553 10.04 7.05 -10.84
C ILE A 553 10.79 8.06 -9.96
N ASP A 554 12.08 7.83 -9.73
CA ASP A 554 12.91 8.76 -8.98
C ASP A 554 13.43 9.94 -9.85
N LYS A 555 14.03 10.95 -9.22
CA LYS A 555 14.62 12.12 -9.92
C LYS A 555 15.73 11.74 -10.91
N ASN A 556 16.32 10.56 -10.75
CA ASN A 556 17.38 10.05 -11.64
C ASN A 556 16.84 9.23 -12.81
N GLY A 557 15.52 9.06 -12.90
CA GLY A 557 14.86 8.28 -13.94
C GLY A 557 14.90 6.77 -13.73
N VAL A 558 15.20 6.31 -12.49
CA VAL A 558 15.05 4.90 -12.12
C VAL A 558 13.61 4.63 -11.74
N LEU A 559 13.00 3.63 -12.35
CA LEU A 559 11.66 3.16 -12.04
C LEU A 559 11.69 2.21 -10.87
N TRP A 560 10.70 2.32 -10.00
CA TRP A 560 10.50 1.46 -8.84
C TRP A 560 9.08 0.92 -8.85
N GLY A 561 8.91 -0.40 -8.72
CA GLY A 561 7.59 -1.02 -8.79
C GLY A 561 7.40 -2.12 -7.75
N SER A 562 6.17 -2.19 -7.22
CA SER A 562 5.74 -3.29 -6.35
C SER A 562 5.66 -4.58 -7.13
N GLY A 563 6.66 -5.43 -6.95
CA GLY A 563 6.74 -6.73 -7.61
C GLY A 563 5.98 -7.81 -6.85
N SER A 564 5.52 -8.82 -7.56
CA SER A 564 4.99 -10.03 -6.96
C SER A 564 6.11 -10.87 -6.31
N ASN A 565 5.72 -11.90 -5.56
CA ASN A 565 6.67 -12.78 -4.86
C ASN A 565 7.55 -12.06 -3.82
N GLY A 566 7.02 -11.01 -3.18
CA GLY A 566 7.70 -10.30 -2.11
C GLY A 566 8.93 -9.51 -2.57
N THR A 567 8.85 -8.85 -3.72
CA THR A 567 9.97 -8.17 -4.36
C THR A 567 9.62 -6.72 -4.69
N LEU A 568 10.52 -5.78 -4.40
CA LEU A 568 10.55 -4.46 -5.00
C LEU A 568 11.45 -4.54 -6.26
N ILE A 569 10.93 -4.08 -7.38
CA ILE A 569 11.64 -4.09 -8.67
C ILE A 569 12.14 -2.69 -8.96
N SER A 570 13.41 -2.56 -9.38
CA SER A 570 13.91 -1.34 -10.00
C SER A 570 14.31 -1.59 -11.45
N PHE A 571 14.15 -0.55 -12.29
CA PHE A 571 14.56 -0.57 -13.69
C PHE A 571 15.25 0.75 -14.06
N ASP A 572 16.44 0.65 -14.60
CA ASP A 572 17.25 1.78 -15.06
C ASP A 572 17.53 1.63 -16.56
N ARG A 573 16.81 2.40 -17.39
CA ARG A 573 16.93 2.39 -18.85
C ARG A 573 18.35 2.70 -19.34
N ARG A 574 19.13 3.46 -18.59
CA ARG A 574 20.52 3.83 -18.96
C ARG A 574 21.48 2.65 -18.97
N LYS A 575 21.10 1.54 -18.32
CA LYS A 575 21.89 0.30 -18.30
C LYS A 575 21.66 -0.58 -19.51
N CYS A 576 20.67 -0.26 -20.36
CA CYS A 576 20.38 -1.04 -21.56
C CYS A 576 21.58 -1.03 -22.51
N LYS A 577 21.97 -2.20 -22.99
CA LYS A 577 23.13 -2.38 -23.91
C LYS A 577 22.72 -2.53 -25.37
N GLY A 578 21.48 -2.94 -25.62
CA GLY A 578 20.92 -3.12 -26.94
C GLY A 578 20.27 -1.85 -27.52
N PRO A 579 19.84 -1.87 -28.76
CA PRO A 579 19.09 -0.79 -29.38
C PRO A 579 17.74 -0.65 -28.69
N LEU A 580 17.29 0.60 -28.48
CA LEU A 580 16.04 0.93 -27.79
C LEU A 580 14.84 1.03 -28.74
N SER A 581 15.09 0.92 -30.08
CA SER A 581 14.11 0.89 -31.14
C SER A 581 14.55 -0.11 -32.22
N GLY A 582 13.68 -0.36 -33.19
CA GLY A 582 13.94 -1.30 -34.27
C GLY A 582 13.42 -2.72 -33.99
N PRO A 583 13.63 -3.66 -34.92
CA PRO A 583 12.97 -4.96 -34.92
C PRO A 583 13.30 -5.87 -33.74
N THR A 584 14.37 -5.60 -33.00
CA THR A 584 14.77 -6.35 -31.79
C THR A 584 14.28 -5.73 -30.51
N ALA A 585 13.77 -4.48 -30.52
CA ALA A 585 13.29 -3.77 -29.36
C ALA A 585 11.82 -4.12 -29.03
N THR A 586 11.53 -5.40 -28.84
CA THR A 586 10.18 -5.95 -28.66
C THR A 586 9.81 -6.28 -27.22
N GLY A 587 10.66 -5.86 -26.24
CA GLY A 587 10.41 -6.01 -24.81
C GLY A 587 11.53 -6.73 -24.05
N THR A 588 12.22 -7.70 -24.64
CA THR A 588 13.24 -8.50 -23.93
C THR A 588 14.68 -8.01 -24.16
N HIS A 589 14.84 -6.84 -24.73
CA HIS A 589 16.13 -6.28 -25.20
C HIS A 589 16.97 -5.59 -24.12
N CYS A 590 16.47 -5.46 -22.88
CA CYS A 590 17.19 -4.79 -21.80
C CYS A 590 17.04 -5.50 -20.45
N PRO A 591 17.46 -6.77 -20.31
CA PRO A 591 17.37 -7.47 -19.03
C PRO A 591 18.30 -6.89 -17.95
N GLU A 592 19.42 -6.29 -18.33
CA GLU A 592 20.41 -5.68 -17.43
C GLU A 592 19.93 -4.39 -16.75
N GLY A 593 18.84 -3.80 -17.21
CA GLY A 593 18.21 -2.65 -16.57
C GLY A 593 17.54 -2.99 -15.25
N PHE A 594 17.18 -4.26 -15.04
CA PHE A 594 16.40 -4.70 -13.88
C PHE A 594 17.27 -5.08 -12.67
N ALA A 595 16.77 -4.72 -11.47
CA ALA A 595 17.24 -5.25 -10.20
C ALA A 595 16.06 -5.58 -9.29
N TYR A 596 16.28 -6.54 -8.36
CA TYR A 596 15.25 -7.09 -7.49
C TYR A 596 15.67 -7.00 -6.04
N HIS A 597 14.82 -6.42 -5.20
CA HIS A 597 15.07 -6.21 -3.79
C HIS A 597 14.02 -6.98 -2.98
N LYS A 598 14.44 -7.98 -2.20
CA LYS A 598 13.54 -8.79 -1.39
C LYS A 598 12.93 -7.96 -0.27
N TYR A 599 11.60 -7.99 -0.12
CA TYR A 599 10.94 -7.42 1.05
C TYR A 599 11.27 -8.21 2.32
N PRO A 600 11.25 -7.57 3.50
CA PRO A 600 11.43 -8.27 4.77
C PRO A 600 10.25 -9.22 5.05
N GLY A 601 10.46 -10.13 5.99
CA GLY A 601 9.47 -11.10 6.44
C GLY A 601 9.67 -12.51 5.89
N PRO A 602 8.95 -13.50 6.46
CA PRO A 602 9.07 -14.90 6.08
C PRO A 602 8.47 -15.19 4.69
N GLY A 603 9.00 -16.21 4.03
CA GLY A 603 8.41 -16.84 2.86
C GLY A 603 7.51 -18.02 3.22
N PHE A 604 6.78 -18.53 2.24
CA PHE A 604 6.03 -19.79 2.37
C PHE A 604 6.97 -20.98 2.46
N GLU A 605 6.45 -22.10 2.98
CA GLU A 605 7.16 -23.38 2.97
C GLU A 605 7.56 -23.78 1.55
N GLY A 606 8.82 -24.14 1.37
CA GLY A 606 9.42 -24.44 0.06
C GLY A 606 9.81 -23.19 -0.76
N PHE A 607 9.57 -21.98 -0.23
CA PHE A 607 9.90 -20.71 -0.86
C PHE A 607 10.54 -19.70 0.12
N GLU A 608 11.33 -20.20 1.07
CA GLU A 608 11.93 -19.42 2.17
C GLU A 608 12.88 -18.31 1.67
N ASN A 609 13.42 -18.47 0.47
CA ASN A 609 14.26 -17.45 -0.17
C ASN A 609 13.47 -16.20 -0.66
N THR A 610 12.13 -16.26 -0.66
CA THR A 610 11.24 -15.16 -1.00
C THR A 610 10.63 -14.56 0.27
N SER A 611 9.86 -13.48 0.13
CA SER A 611 8.96 -12.99 1.16
C SER A 611 7.52 -13.26 0.76
N ALA A 612 6.64 -13.50 1.72
CA ALA A 612 5.21 -13.54 1.48
C ALA A 612 4.58 -12.13 1.46
N GLU A 613 5.38 -11.08 1.61
CA GLU A 613 4.88 -9.71 1.56
C GLU A 613 4.22 -9.39 0.21
N ALA A 614 3.07 -8.73 0.26
CA ALA A 614 2.33 -8.29 -0.90
C ALA A 614 2.21 -6.76 -0.93
N SER A 615 3.13 -6.12 -1.61
CA SER A 615 3.05 -4.69 -1.86
C SER A 615 2.02 -4.38 -2.93
N TYR A 616 1.26 -3.30 -2.72
CA TYR A 616 0.25 -2.83 -3.67
C TYR A 616 0.78 -1.69 -4.54
N TYR A 617 1.43 -0.70 -3.91
CA TYR A 617 1.95 0.48 -4.58
C TYR A 617 3.33 0.86 -4.04
N THR A 618 4.17 1.38 -4.92
CA THR A 618 5.45 2.02 -4.59
C THR A 618 5.38 3.49 -4.96
N TRP A 619 5.78 4.35 -4.07
CA TRP A 619 5.94 5.80 -4.21
C TRP A 619 7.40 6.16 -3.92
N VAL A 620 7.95 7.16 -4.59
CA VAL A 620 9.33 7.62 -4.36
C VAL A 620 9.30 8.97 -3.67
N ASP A 621 9.96 9.08 -2.52
CA ASP A 621 10.10 10.34 -1.78
C ASP A 621 11.11 11.26 -2.45
N HIS A 622 10.64 12.14 -3.32
CA HIS A 622 11.50 13.10 -4.03
C HIS A 622 12.05 14.22 -3.14
N HIS A 623 11.41 14.51 -2.00
CA HIS A 623 11.59 15.74 -1.25
C HIS A 623 12.01 15.51 0.20
N ASN A 624 12.44 14.30 0.53
CA ASN A 624 12.74 13.92 1.91
C ASN A 624 11.54 14.18 2.85
N THR A 625 10.36 13.90 2.38
CA THR A 625 9.10 14.14 3.09
C THR A 625 8.97 13.28 4.35
N VAL A 626 9.58 12.10 4.35
CA VAL A 626 9.54 11.16 5.48
C VAL A 626 10.74 11.34 6.42
N GLY A 627 11.77 12.04 6.00
CA GLY A 627 13.00 12.20 6.80
C GLY A 627 14.05 11.10 6.58
N LEU A 628 13.86 10.26 5.56
CA LEU A 628 14.79 9.17 5.23
C LEU A 628 15.78 9.54 4.12
N GLY A 629 15.64 10.69 3.49
CA GLY A 629 16.43 11.15 2.35
C GLY A 629 15.59 11.37 1.10
N GLU A 630 16.20 11.97 0.07
CA GLU A 630 15.57 12.11 -1.25
C GLU A 630 15.73 10.84 -2.09
N ASN A 631 14.81 10.63 -3.03
CA ASN A 631 14.77 9.48 -3.94
C ASN A 631 14.67 8.12 -3.23
N VAL A 632 14.06 8.09 -2.04
CA VAL A 632 13.83 6.86 -1.29
C VAL A 632 12.54 6.20 -1.78
N PRO A 633 12.59 4.99 -2.38
CA PRO A 633 11.39 4.27 -2.72
C PRO A 633 10.74 3.69 -1.47
N ILE A 634 9.45 3.92 -1.31
CA ILE A 634 8.62 3.47 -0.20
C ILE A 634 7.45 2.69 -0.77
N SER A 635 7.28 1.47 -0.32
CA SER A 635 6.22 0.56 -0.76
C SER A 635 5.23 0.29 0.36
N THR A 636 4.00 -0.06 0.02
CA THR A 636 3.08 -0.64 0.99
C THR A 636 3.63 -2.00 1.45
N ALA A 637 3.60 -2.24 2.76
CA ALA A 637 3.96 -3.52 3.39
C ALA A 637 2.69 -4.10 4.03
N ASN A 638 1.79 -4.56 3.16
CA ASN A 638 0.40 -4.84 3.51
C ASN A 638 0.21 -6.02 4.45
N LEU A 639 1.13 -6.97 4.45
CA LEU A 639 1.09 -8.10 5.38
C LEU A 639 1.92 -7.86 6.65
N GLN A 640 2.60 -6.71 6.74
CA GLN A 640 3.37 -6.28 7.91
C GLN A 640 2.80 -5.01 8.56
N ASP A 641 1.57 -4.64 8.20
CA ASP A 641 0.82 -3.53 8.81
C ASP A 641 1.52 -2.18 8.68
N GLY A 642 2.07 -1.84 7.51
CA GLY A 642 2.78 -0.58 7.38
C GLY A 642 3.28 -0.27 5.98
N PHE A 643 4.35 0.49 5.96
CA PHE A 643 5.13 0.77 4.75
C PHE A 643 6.55 0.22 4.92
N VAL A 644 7.24 0.03 3.81
CA VAL A 644 8.64 -0.37 3.78
C VAL A 644 9.44 0.54 2.86
N ALA A 645 10.46 1.20 3.40
CA ALA A 645 11.37 2.05 2.66
C ALA A 645 12.67 1.29 2.34
N LEU A 646 13.19 1.47 1.13
CA LEU A 646 14.54 0.98 0.78
C LEU A 646 15.52 2.16 0.84
N LYS A 647 16.38 2.17 1.84
CA LYS A 647 17.43 3.18 2.03
C LYS A 647 18.79 2.52 2.15
N ASP A 648 19.75 2.95 1.35
CA ASP A 648 21.17 2.47 1.39
C ASP A 648 21.25 0.92 1.37
N GLY A 649 20.39 0.28 0.56
CA GLY A 649 20.32 -1.18 0.43
C GLY A 649 19.60 -1.89 1.58
N GLN A 650 19.08 -1.16 2.58
CA GLN A 650 18.38 -1.72 3.73
C GLN A 650 16.86 -1.43 3.66
N MET A 651 16.07 -2.44 3.98
CA MET A 651 14.62 -2.31 4.13
C MET A 651 14.27 -1.87 5.55
N ILE A 652 13.54 -0.76 5.67
CA ILE A 652 13.11 -0.16 6.95
C ILE A 652 11.58 -0.24 7.01
N LEU A 653 11.05 -0.90 8.04
CA LEU A 653 9.61 -1.05 8.24
C LEU A 653 9.05 0.10 9.08
N LEU A 654 8.02 0.74 8.55
CA LEU A 654 7.26 1.81 9.19
C LEU A 654 5.90 1.25 9.59
N ARG A 655 5.79 0.64 10.78
CA ARG A 655 4.64 -0.18 11.19
C ARG A 655 3.59 0.57 11.99
N VAL A 656 2.33 0.20 11.73
CA VAL A 656 1.19 0.39 12.63
C VAL A 656 1.03 -0.90 13.44
N PRO A 657 1.06 -0.89 14.79
CA PRO A 657 1.07 -2.14 15.55
C PRO A 657 -0.24 -2.91 15.43
N TYR A 658 -0.17 -4.14 14.91
CA TYR A 658 -1.29 -5.09 14.87
C TYR A 658 -1.78 -5.44 16.31
N PRO A 659 -3.05 -5.60 16.61
CA PRO A 659 -4.20 -5.66 15.70
C PRO A 659 -4.89 -4.33 15.37
N MET A 660 -4.28 -3.19 15.56
CA MET A 660 -4.87 -1.96 15.00
C MET A 660 -5.00 -2.09 13.49
N GLY A 661 -4.12 -2.85 12.84
CA GLY A 661 -4.16 -3.24 11.45
C GLY A 661 -3.88 -2.09 10.49
N PHE A 662 -3.18 -2.37 9.42
CA PHE A 662 -2.98 -1.38 8.37
C PHE A 662 -2.75 -2.07 7.02
N PHE A 663 -3.64 -1.81 6.08
CA PHE A 663 -3.58 -2.34 4.73
C PHE A 663 -3.82 -1.18 3.75
N ALA A 664 -2.74 -0.63 3.20
CA ALA A 664 -2.81 0.55 2.33
C ALA A 664 -2.75 0.17 0.85
N LYS A 665 -3.45 0.92 0.01
CA LYS A 665 -3.40 0.79 -1.45
C LYS A 665 -2.69 1.95 -2.12
N GLY A 666 -2.59 3.08 -1.44
CA GLY A 666 -1.86 4.25 -1.85
C GLY A 666 -1.09 4.84 -0.67
N LEU A 667 -0.18 5.72 -0.96
CA LEU A 667 0.59 6.49 0.00
C LEU A 667 0.96 7.84 -0.62
N ASP A 668 1.00 8.87 0.22
CA ASP A 668 1.25 10.23 -0.23
C ASP A 668 2.02 11.03 0.83
N GLY A 669 3.07 11.75 0.41
CA GLY A 669 3.92 12.52 1.30
C GLY A 669 3.59 14.01 1.26
N ARG A 670 3.56 14.67 2.45
CA ARG A 670 3.29 16.09 2.57
C ARG A 670 4.29 16.79 3.49
N ILE A 671 4.63 18.02 3.14
CA ILE A 671 5.40 18.92 3.98
C ILE A 671 4.49 20.07 4.37
N ASP A 672 4.10 20.10 5.65
CA ASP A 672 3.26 21.14 6.23
C ASP A 672 4.09 22.37 6.61
N ASP A 673 5.26 22.15 7.17
CA ASP A 673 6.20 23.21 7.55
C ASP A 673 7.66 22.75 7.40
N PRO A 674 8.39 23.22 6.38
CA PRO A 674 9.79 22.87 6.20
C PRO A 674 10.69 23.24 7.40
N SER A 675 10.33 24.26 8.18
CA SER A 675 11.11 24.75 9.33
C SER A 675 10.89 23.93 10.60
N ALA A 676 9.77 23.19 10.71
CA ALA A 676 9.44 22.39 11.88
C ALA A 676 10.15 21.01 11.93
N GLY A 677 11.11 20.78 11.04
CA GLY A 677 11.86 19.54 10.99
C GLY A 677 10.97 18.34 10.71
N TRP A 678 11.12 17.28 11.50
CA TRP A 678 10.34 16.04 11.34
C TRP A 678 8.83 16.21 11.65
N LYS A 679 8.47 17.18 12.52
CA LYS A 679 7.07 17.47 12.87
C LYS A 679 6.29 18.06 11.70
N GLY A 680 6.94 18.85 10.87
CA GLY A 680 6.32 19.51 9.72
C GLY A 680 6.23 18.66 8.47
N ARG A 681 6.41 17.35 8.55
CA ARG A 681 6.42 16.45 7.39
C ARG A 681 6.00 15.03 7.74
N GLY A 682 5.56 14.27 6.76
CA GLY A 682 5.25 12.86 6.97
C GLY A 682 4.55 12.22 5.77
N LEU A 683 4.31 10.93 5.93
CA LEU A 683 3.67 10.05 4.95
C LEU A 683 2.25 9.75 5.40
N TRP A 684 1.31 9.88 4.48
CA TRP A 684 -0.10 9.61 4.69
C TRP A 684 -0.55 8.34 3.97
N GLY A 685 -1.45 7.60 4.60
CA GLY A 685 -2.13 6.47 4.00
C GLY A 685 -3.45 6.19 4.70
N THR A 686 -4.26 5.34 4.12
CA THR A 686 -5.53 4.91 4.72
C THR A 686 -5.60 3.39 4.80
N ASN A 687 -6.25 2.87 5.83
CA ASN A 687 -6.56 1.45 5.90
C ASN A 687 -7.66 1.11 4.89
N GLY A 688 -7.28 0.44 3.81
CA GLY A 688 -8.11 0.13 2.64
C GLY A 688 -8.46 -1.35 2.49
N ASP A 689 -8.56 -2.12 3.58
CA ASP A 689 -9.05 -3.51 3.51
C ASP A 689 -10.54 -3.55 3.15
N ARG A 690 -10.90 -4.38 2.16
CA ARG A 690 -12.26 -4.49 1.62
C ARG A 690 -13.13 -5.51 2.39
N THR A 691 -13.09 -5.49 3.71
CA THR A 691 -13.85 -6.43 4.53
C THR A 691 -14.82 -5.78 5.53
N PRO A 692 -15.65 -4.79 5.15
CA PRO A 692 -16.53 -4.13 6.12
C PRO A 692 -17.55 -5.07 6.77
N TRP A 693 -17.80 -6.24 6.20
CA TRP A 693 -18.64 -7.30 6.81
C TRP A 693 -17.87 -8.34 7.62
N LEU A 694 -16.53 -8.24 7.66
CA LEU A 694 -15.62 -9.12 8.41
C LEU A 694 -14.37 -8.35 8.89
N MET A 695 -14.50 -7.04 9.18
CA MET A 695 -13.36 -6.21 9.60
C MET A 695 -12.75 -6.68 10.91
N GLU A 696 -11.44 -6.45 11.06
CA GLU A 696 -10.66 -6.80 12.24
C GLU A 696 -11.25 -6.22 13.53
N GLY A 697 -11.72 -5.00 13.52
CA GLY A 697 -12.39 -4.38 14.67
C GLY A 697 -13.84 -4.84 14.91
N GLY A 698 -14.37 -5.74 14.07
CA GLY A 698 -15.77 -6.16 14.11
C GLY A 698 -16.73 -5.10 13.58
N LYS A 699 -18.05 -5.35 13.77
CA LYS A 699 -19.10 -4.41 13.39
C LYS A 699 -18.95 -3.09 14.15
N GLY A 700 -19.05 -1.97 13.45
CA GLY A 700 -18.84 -0.63 13.99
C GLY A 700 -17.44 -0.08 13.79
N ALA A 701 -16.45 -0.90 13.38
CA ALA A 701 -15.13 -0.41 13.03
C ALA A 701 -15.17 0.46 11.78
N LYS A 702 -14.44 1.59 11.80
CA LYS A 702 -14.37 2.54 10.69
C LYS A 702 -13.00 2.51 10.02
N PRO A 703 -12.91 2.92 8.74
CA PRO A 703 -11.62 3.19 8.10
C PRO A 703 -10.81 4.22 8.91
N ARG A 704 -9.49 4.18 8.73
CA ARG A 704 -8.59 5.12 9.40
C ARG A 704 -7.67 5.79 8.40
N ALA A 705 -7.51 7.11 8.51
CA ALA A 705 -6.38 7.82 7.95
C ALA A 705 -5.20 7.69 8.92
N VAL A 706 -4.02 7.48 8.39
CA VAL A 706 -2.79 7.25 9.15
C VAL A 706 -1.69 8.19 8.67
N HIS A 707 -1.03 8.86 9.61
CA HIS A 707 0.14 9.70 9.38
C HIS A 707 1.37 9.04 10.02
N ILE A 708 2.41 8.82 9.24
CA ILE A 708 3.67 8.23 9.69
C ILE A 708 4.78 9.26 9.55
N GLN A 709 5.49 9.51 10.63
CA GLN A 709 6.62 10.43 10.73
C GLN A 709 7.84 9.68 11.27
N VAL A 710 9.03 10.07 10.83
CA VAL A 710 10.28 9.52 11.35
C VAL A 710 11.07 10.64 12.02
N ARG A 711 11.17 10.57 13.34
CA ARG A 711 11.91 11.53 14.18
C ARG A 711 13.39 11.15 14.28
N PRO A 712 14.29 12.07 14.65
CA PRO A 712 15.73 11.80 14.70
C PRO A 712 16.14 10.80 15.79
N SER A 713 15.36 10.67 16.85
CA SER A 713 15.57 9.67 17.90
C SER A 713 14.25 9.26 18.56
N PRO A 714 14.17 8.11 19.26
CA PRO A 714 12.94 7.65 19.92
C PRO A 714 12.38 8.60 20.99
N LEU A 715 13.18 9.55 21.46
CA LEU A 715 12.78 10.53 22.48
C LEU A 715 12.71 11.97 21.95
N ALA A 716 12.86 12.18 20.64
CA ALA A 716 12.72 13.51 20.05
C ALA A 716 11.26 13.96 20.13
N LYS A 717 11.10 15.23 20.58
CA LYS A 717 9.82 15.94 20.74
C LYS A 717 9.54 16.83 19.54
#